data_16f6aa67c26b8a3e11feb13f685b59e9
#
_entry.id   16f6aa67c26b8a3e11feb13f685b59e9
#
_cell.length_a   1.000
_cell.length_b   1.000
_cell.length_c   1.000
_cell.angle_alpha   90.00
_cell.angle_beta   90.00
_cell.angle_gamma   90.00
#
_symmetry.space_group_name_H-M   'P 1'
#
loop_
_entity.id
_entity.type
_entity.pdbx_description
1 polymer ?
#
loop_
_entity_poly.entity_id
_entity_poly.type
_entity_poly.pdbx_seq_one_letter_code
_entity_poly.pdbx_strand_id
1 'polypeptide(L)'
;MSKEKYYITTAIAYTSRKPHIGNSYEIVLTDAIARYKRMQGYDVFFLTGTDEHGQKIEEYAKNAGVSPKEYVDKVAGEIRGICDLLNTTYDKFIRTTDDYHEKVVQKIFRKLYDQGDIYKSEYEGMYCVPCESFFTESQVVDGKCPDCGSELVPTKEEAYFLRMSKYQKQLEDYIEANPNFIYPESRKKEMVNNFIKPGIQDLCVSRSSFKWGVPVDFDDKHVIYVWIDALSNYITALDYDPDGSSELFNKYWPADAHIIGKDILRFHTIYWPIMLMALGLELPKKVFGHPWLLFGTDKMSKSKGNVIYADDLVRHFGVDAIRYYLLSEMPYAADGSITYTTIIERYNSELANTLGNLINRTIAMSNKYFGGEILAPEAPEAVDEDLKNTVLGSVKTVDKCMDDFHVADALEAIFSAARRSNKYIDETTPWLLAKDEDKRARLGTVLYNLLESIRIIAVQLKPFMPDTSDKILEQLNTDISSYESIQSFGALKAGGHVGTATPLFNRIDAEKMLEEIEKETSVSEAALEEKKEEIPGVAMIGIDDFAKVELKVAKIKDCVPVKRAKKLLELTIDDGSGLRTVASGIAKRYKPEDLVGHNIILVSNLKPAKLCGVESCGMILAADCADDDVKVIFVDDIPVGAKIR
;
A
#
# COMPACT_ATOMS: atom_id res chain seq x y z
N MET A 1 36.15 -7.46 -15.21
CA MET A 1 35.91 -6.39 -14.23
C MET A 1 34.81 -6.87 -13.30
N SER A 2 34.90 -6.63 -11.98
CA SER A 2 33.79 -6.90 -11.08
C SER A 2 32.63 -5.99 -11.47
N LYS A 3 31.40 -6.52 -11.52
CA LYS A 3 30.21 -5.72 -11.75
C LYS A 3 30.07 -4.67 -10.65
N GLU A 4 29.62 -3.47 -10.99
CA GLU A 4 29.27 -2.46 -10.00
C GLU A 4 28.05 -2.94 -9.21
N LYS A 5 28.05 -2.75 -7.88
CA LYS A 5 26.95 -3.17 -7.02
C LYS A 5 25.77 -2.19 -7.07
N TYR A 6 24.57 -2.70 -6.85
CA TYR A 6 23.38 -1.88 -6.67
C TYR A 6 22.46 -2.52 -5.64
N TYR A 7 22.31 -1.89 -4.49
CA TYR A 7 21.41 -2.35 -3.43
C TYR A 7 20.16 -1.49 -3.39
N ILE A 8 19.02 -2.11 -3.67
CA ILE A 8 17.70 -1.45 -3.70
C ILE A 8 16.71 -2.19 -2.80
N THR A 9 15.87 -1.44 -2.11
CA THR A 9 14.87 -2.01 -1.20
C THR A 9 13.51 -1.36 -1.36
N THR A 10 12.45 -2.10 -1.07
CA THR A 10 11.16 -1.53 -0.65
C THR A 10 11.19 -1.20 0.84
N ALA A 11 10.14 -0.54 1.36
CA ALA A 11 9.78 -0.75 2.75
C ALA A 11 9.34 -2.21 2.96
N ILE A 12 9.46 -2.71 4.20
CA ILE A 12 8.87 -3.99 4.55
C ILE A 12 7.41 -3.80 4.94
N ALA A 13 6.53 -4.67 4.41
CA ALA A 13 5.08 -4.49 4.55
C ALA A 13 4.59 -4.90 5.94
N TYR A 14 3.80 -4.03 6.60
CA TYR A 14 3.20 -4.33 7.90
C TYR A 14 2.12 -5.40 7.80
N THR A 15 2.25 -6.49 8.54
CA THR A 15 1.41 -7.69 8.46
C THR A 15 0.04 -7.54 9.12
N SER A 16 -0.53 -6.36 9.07
CA SER A 16 -1.86 -6.14 9.64
C SER A 16 -3.00 -6.76 8.81
N ARG A 17 -2.83 -6.83 7.49
CA ARG A 17 -3.86 -7.34 6.54
C ARG A 17 -3.23 -7.72 5.20
N LYS A 18 -4.00 -8.47 4.36
CA LYS A 18 -3.67 -8.67 2.94
C LYS A 18 -3.39 -7.33 2.25
N PRO A 19 -2.29 -7.19 1.47
CA PRO A 19 -1.93 -5.95 0.81
C PRO A 19 -2.93 -5.60 -0.30
N HIS A 20 -3.30 -4.34 -0.40
CA HIS A 20 -4.08 -3.80 -1.50
C HIS A 20 -3.16 -3.35 -2.64
N ILE A 21 -3.74 -3.00 -3.80
CA ILE A 21 -2.98 -2.64 -5.00
C ILE A 21 -2.00 -1.48 -4.79
N GLY A 22 -2.29 -0.54 -3.87
CA GLY A 22 -1.37 0.54 -3.52
C GLY A 22 -0.06 0.05 -2.89
N ASN A 23 -0.09 -1.02 -2.10
CA ASN A 23 1.13 -1.67 -1.59
C ASN A 23 1.87 -2.42 -2.71
N SER A 24 1.13 -2.96 -3.67
CA SER A 24 1.71 -3.66 -4.83
C SER A 24 2.43 -2.72 -5.79
N TYR A 25 2.07 -1.44 -5.83
CA TYR A 25 2.78 -0.43 -6.63
C TYR A 25 4.25 -0.32 -6.22
N GLU A 26 4.54 -0.23 -4.92
CA GLU A 26 5.91 -0.10 -4.41
C GLU A 26 6.81 -1.26 -4.84
N ILE A 27 6.31 -2.50 -4.73
CA ILE A 27 7.11 -3.67 -5.11
C ILE A 27 7.33 -3.75 -6.62
N VAL A 28 6.33 -3.40 -7.44
CA VAL A 28 6.46 -3.39 -8.91
C VAL A 28 7.39 -2.28 -9.38
N LEU A 29 7.31 -1.09 -8.77
CA LEU A 29 8.20 0.03 -9.05
C LEU A 29 9.66 -0.34 -8.77
N THR A 30 9.92 -0.91 -7.59
CA THR A 30 11.26 -1.31 -7.17
C THR A 30 11.81 -2.43 -8.05
N ASP A 31 10.97 -3.41 -8.41
CA ASP A 31 11.33 -4.50 -9.32
C ASP A 31 11.70 -3.99 -10.71
N ALA A 32 10.94 -3.03 -11.26
CA ALA A 32 11.25 -2.45 -12.56
C ALA A 32 12.62 -1.76 -12.55
N ILE A 33 12.95 -1.03 -11.49
CA ILE A 33 14.27 -0.40 -11.33
C ILE A 33 15.37 -1.47 -11.16
N ALA A 34 15.14 -2.50 -10.35
CA ALA A 34 16.08 -3.59 -10.12
C ALA A 34 16.39 -4.35 -11.42
N ARG A 35 15.34 -4.70 -12.19
CA ARG A 35 15.49 -5.36 -13.51
C ARG A 35 16.26 -4.47 -14.50
N TYR A 36 15.95 -3.16 -14.52
CA TYR A 36 16.65 -2.22 -15.37
C TYR A 36 18.15 -2.15 -15.05
N LYS A 37 18.50 -2.05 -13.76
CA LYS A 37 19.89 -2.05 -13.30
C LYS A 37 20.61 -3.37 -13.63
N ARG A 38 19.93 -4.52 -13.47
CA ARG A 38 20.48 -5.82 -13.91
C ARG A 38 20.73 -5.86 -15.43
N MET A 39 19.80 -5.29 -16.21
CA MET A 39 19.94 -5.20 -17.67
C MET A 39 21.16 -4.33 -18.07
N GLN A 40 21.43 -3.25 -17.31
CA GLN A 40 22.64 -2.43 -17.46
C GLN A 40 23.93 -3.13 -16.99
N GLY A 41 23.83 -4.34 -16.41
CA GLY A 41 25.00 -5.13 -16.00
C GLY A 41 25.41 -4.96 -14.54
N TYR A 42 24.65 -4.23 -13.70
CA TYR A 42 24.92 -4.15 -12.26
C TYR A 42 24.71 -5.49 -11.56
N ASP A 43 25.44 -5.68 -10.47
CA ASP A 43 25.20 -6.75 -9.51
C ASP A 43 24.19 -6.25 -8.47
N VAL A 44 22.92 -6.56 -8.71
CA VAL A 44 21.80 -6.01 -7.95
C VAL A 44 21.40 -6.95 -6.81
N PHE A 45 21.25 -6.38 -5.61
CA PHE A 45 20.57 -7.02 -4.48
C PHE A 45 19.26 -6.28 -4.23
N PHE A 46 18.13 -6.96 -4.39
CA PHE A 46 16.81 -6.41 -4.16
C PHE A 46 16.18 -7.03 -2.92
N LEU A 47 15.94 -6.20 -1.92
CA LEU A 47 15.34 -6.59 -0.64
C LEU A 47 13.89 -6.12 -0.54
N THR A 48 13.04 -7.01 -0.10
CA THR A 48 11.69 -6.73 0.42
C THR A 48 11.40 -7.62 1.62
N GLY A 49 10.23 -7.50 2.24
CA GLY A 49 9.87 -8.33 3.40
C GLY A 49 8.64 -7.86 4.14
N THR A 50 8.53 -8.33 5.39
CA THR A 50 7.41 -8.04 6.27
C THR A 50 7.85 -7.54 7.63
N ASP A 51 7.14 -6.51 8.13
CA ASP A 51 7.17 -6.00 9.49
C ASP A 51 6.03 -6.69 10.27
N GLU A 52 6.39 -7.43 11.33
CA GLU A 52 5.52 -8.43 11.95
C GLU A 52 5.27 -8.19 13.44
N HIS A 53 5.85 -7.16 14.04
CA HIS A 53 5.72 -6.85 15.45
C HIS A 53 4.78 -5.66 15.72
N GLY A 54 4.40 -5.47 16.99
CA GLY A 54 3.63 -4.33 17.46
C GLY A 54 2.28 -4.67 18.07
N GLN A 55 1.72 -3.70 18.81
CA GLN A 55 0.47 -3.84 19.56
C GLN A 55 -0.70 -4.22 18.65
N LYS A 56 -0.79 -3.61 17.49
CA LYS A 56 -1.88 -3.83 16.53
C LYS A 56 -1.94 -5.28 16.02
N ILE A 57 -0.78 -5.92 15.83
CA ILE A 57 -0.70 -7.34 15.44
C ILE A 57 -1.20 -8.22 16.59
N GLU A 58 -0.78 -7.93 17.82
CA GLU A 58 -1.24 -8.67 19.02
C GLU A 58 -2.76 -8.61 19.16
N GLU A 59 -3.36 -7.43 18.96
CA GLU A 59 -4.80 -7.24 18.95
C GLU A 59 -5.52 -8.00 17.83
N TYR A 60 -4.98 -7.97 16.61
CA TYR A 60 -5.58 -8.69 15.48
C TYR A 60 -5.51 -10.21 15.66
N ALA A 61 -4.39 -10.73 16.15
CA ALA A 61 -4.23 -12.14 16.47
C ALA A 61 -5.23 -12.59 17.54
N LYS A 62 -5.37 -11.79 18.62
CA LYS A 62 -6.35 -12.02 19.68
C LYS A 62 -7.79 -12.05 19.14
N ASN A 63 -8.15 -11.10 18.29
CA ASN A 63 -9.48 -11.03 17.66
C ASN A 63 -9.74 -12.20 16.71
N ALA A 64 -8.68 -12.73 16.09
CA ALA A 64 -8.74 -13.91 15.23
C ALA A 64 -8.69 -15.24 16.00
N GLY A 65 -8.47 -15.21 17.33
CA GLY A 65 -8.39 -16.41 18.19
C GLY A 65 -7.15 -17.28 17.93
N VAL A 66 -6.05 -16.69 17.42
CA VAL A 66 -4.78 -17.37 17.12
C VAL A 66 -3.60 -16.68 17.82
N SER A 67 -2.45 -17.34 17.85
CA SER A 67 -1.23 -16.67 18.33
C SER A 67 -0.77 -15.57 17.36
N PRO A 68 -0.04 -14.54 17.84
CA PRO A 68 0.54 -13.51 16.96
C PRO A 68 1.42 -14.13 15.86
N LYS A 69 2.21 -15.14 16.18
CA LYS A 69 3.08 -15.83 15.20
C LYS A 69 2.29 -16.51 14.09
N GLU A 70 1.22 -17.25 14.42
CA GLU A 70 0.34 -17.87 13.43
C GLU A 70 -0.36 -16.83 12.55
N TYR A 71 -0.76 -15.69 13.15
CA TYR A 71 -1.37 -14.59 12.43
C TYR A 71 -0.42 -14.01 11.38
N VAL A 72 0.80 -13.64 11.79
CA VAL A 72 1.78 -13.04 10.87
C VAL A 72 2.31 -14.03 9.84
N ASP A 73 2.45 -15.33 10.18
CA ASP A 73 2.83 -16.37 9.21
C ASP A 73 1.85 -16.45 8.05
N LYS A 74 0.55 -16.38 8.34
CA LYS A 74 -0.49 -16.34 7.31
C LYS A 74 -0.40 -15.09 6.45
N VAL A 75 -0.35 -13.91 7.06
CA VAL A 75 -0.36 -12.63 6.33
C VAL A 75 0.93 -12.43 5.54
N ALA A 76 2.09 -12.80 6.10
CA ALA A 76 3.37 -12.77 5.39
C ALA A 76 3.37 -13.70 4.16
N GLY A 77 2.74 -14.88 4.28
CA GLY A 77 2.52 -15.76 3.15
C GLY A 77 1.66 -15.14 2.05
N GLU A 78 0.59 -14.43 2.41
CA GLU A 78 -0.26 -13.70 1.45
C GLU A 78 0.52 -12.56 0.76
N ILE A 79 1.33 -11.79 1.51
CA ILE A 79 2.16 -10.70 0.96
C ILE A 79 3.18 -11.26 -0.03
N ARG A 80 3.90 -12.31 0.36
CA ARG A 80 4.87 -12.98 -0.51
C ARG A 80 4.21 -13.54 -1.77
N GLY A 81 3.04 -14.17 -1.64
CA GLY A 81 2.26 -14.66 -2.77
C GLY A 81 1.87 -13.57 -3.77
N ILE A 82 1.58 -12.35 -3.31
CA ILE A 82 1.32 -11.20 -4.19
C ILE A 82 2.60 -10.74 -4.90
N CYS A 83 3.75 -10.71 -4.20
CA CYS A 83 5.03 -10.39 -4.83
C CYS A 83 5.36 -11.39 -5.95
N ASP A 84 5.19 -12.69 -5.68
CA ASP A 84 5.45 -13.76 -6.65
C ASP A 84 4.46 -13.70 -7.83
N LEU A 85 3.17 -13.44 -7.56
CA LEU A 85 2.13 -13.27 -8.58
C LEU A 85 2.46 -12.13 -9.56
N LEU A 86 3.03 -11.03 -9.06
CA LEU A 86 3.42 -9.85 -9.86
C LEU A 86 4.77 -10.05 -10.57
N ASN A 87 5.33 -11.26 -10.57
CA ASN A 87 6.60 -11.62 -11.20
C ASN A 87 7.75 -10.72 -10.74
N THR A 88 7.89 -10.51 -9.41
CA THR A 88 8.96 -9.69 -8.84
C THR A 88 10.23 -10.51 -8.57
N THR A 89 11.39 -9.88 -8.70
CA THR A 89 12.72 -10.53 -8.68
C THR A 89 13.55 -10.16 -7.47
N TYR A 90 12.90 -10.09 -6.30
CA TYR A 90 13.63 -9.86 -5.05
C TYR A 90 14.62 -11.01 -4.77
N ASP A 91 15.80 -10.65 -4.25
CA ASP A 91 16.84 -11.61 -3.86
C ASP A 91 16.63 -12.12 -2.44
N LYS A 92 16.05 -11.30 -1.56
CA LYS A 92 15.70 -11.69 -0.20
C LYS A 92 14.35 -11.12 0.22
N PHE A 93 13.54 -11.98 0.86
CA PHE A 93 12.32 -11.62 1.55
C PHE A 93 12.57 -11.80 3.04
N ILE A 94 12.82 -10.70 3.77
CA ILE A 94 13.10 -10.72 5.20
C ILE A 94 11.81 -10.65 6.01
N ARG A 95 11.79 -11.29 7.17
CA ARG A 95 10.73 -11.20 8.17
C ARG A 95 11.32 -10.66 9.47
N THR A 96 10.68 -9.70 10.12
CA THR A 96 11.20 -9.22 11.41
C THR A 96 11.11 -10.27 12.53
N THR A 97 10.32 -11.33 12.34
CA THR A 97 10.28 -12.52 13.21
C THR A 97 11.34 -13.58 12.87
N ASP A 98 12.28 -13.33 11.96
CA ASP A 98 13.40 -14.22 11.73
C ASP A 98 14.37 -14.15 12.93
N ASP A 99 14.72 -15.30 13.51
CA ASP A 99 15.58 -15.40 14.71
C ASP A 99 16.89 -14.61 14.62
N TYR A 100 17.52 -14.60 13.44
CA TYR A 100 18.77 -13.87 13.23
C TYR A 100 18.56 -12.37 13.28
N HIS A 101 17.42 -11.89 12.74
CA HIS A 101 17.06 -10.48 12.75
C HIS A 101 16.82 -10.00 14.18
N GLU A 102 15.97 -10.68 14.94
CA GLU A 102 15.68 -10.34 16.34
C GLU A 102 16.96 -10.25 17.19
N LYS A 103 17.86 -11.23 17.05
CA LYS A 103 19.14 -11.25 17.78
C LYS A 103 20.02 -10.06 17.45
N VAL A 104 20.08 -9.66 16.17
CA VAL A 104 20.88 -8.51 15.75
C VAL A 104 20.24 -7.20 16.21
N VAL A 105 18.91 -7.09 16.16
CA VAL A 105 18.18 -5.94 16.71
C VAL A 105 18.45 -5.76 18.21
N GLN A 106 18.46 -6.85 19.00
CA GLN A 106 18.84 -6.81 20.41
C GLN A 106 20.28 -6.29 20.60
N LYS A 107 21.23 -6.77 19.79
CA LYS A 107 22.63 -6.30 19.84
C LYS A 107 22.76 -4.82 19.45
N ILE A 108 22.02 -4.37 18.43
CA ILE A 108 21.96 -2.96 18.03
C ILE A 108 21.46 -2.11 19.19
N PHE A 109 20.34 -2.49 19.82
CA PHE A 109 19.76 -1.76 20.93
C PHE A 109 20.71 -1.69 22.12
N ARG A 110 21.35 -2.82 22.50
CA ARG A 110 22.35 -2.88 23.56
C ARG A 110 23.56 -1.99 23.26
N LYS A 111 24.10 -2.03 22.05
CA LYS A 111 25.24 -1.18 21.63
C LYS A 111 24.91 0.29 21.79
N LEU A 112 23.71 0.72 21.32
CA LEU A 112 23.26 2.11 21.45
C LEU A 112 23.05 2.50 22.92
N TYR A 113 22.62 1.58 23.77
CA TYR A 113 22.47 1.79 25.20
C TYR A 113 23.84 1.91 25.90
N ASP A 114 24.76 0.99 25.66
CA ASP A 114 26.07 0.98 26.27
C ASP A 114 26.92 2.21 25.92
N GLN A 115 26.74 2.77 24.72
CA GLN A 115 27.42 4.02 24.31
C GLN A 115 26.68 5.28 24.76
N GLY A 116 25.52 5.16 25.43
CA GLY A 116 24.75 6.27 25.99
C GLY A 116 23.87 7.02 24.98
N ASP A 117 23.68 6.50 23.77
CA ASP A 117 22.73 7.03 22.79
C ASP A 117 21.30 6.60 23.08
N ILE A 118 21.10 5.50 23.79
CA ILE A 118 19.82 5.14 24.39
C ILE A 118 19.92 5.34 25.91
N TYR A 119 18.87 5.92 26.52
CA TYR A 119 18.78 6.14 27.96
C TYR A 119 17.35 5.87 28.45
N LYS A 120 17.20 5.55 29.73
CA LYS A 120 15.90 5.26 30.36
C LYS A 120 15.31 6.55 30.97
N SER A 121 14.02 6.79 30.73
CA SER A 121 13.28 7.94 31.28
C SER A 121 11.79 7.64 31.37
N GLU A 122 11.01 8.53 31.97
CA GLU A 122 9.55 8.49 31.93
C GLU A 122 9.04 9.18 30.67
N TYR A 123 8.15 8.50 29.94
CA TYR A 123 7.39 9.09 28.85
C TYR A 123 6.01 9.51 29.34
N GLU A 124 5.64 10.76 29.04
CA GLU A 124 4.29 11.27 29.21
C GLU A 124 3.90 12.02 27.94
N GLY A 125 2.83 11.55 27.27
CA GLY A 125 2.38 12.16 25.99
C GLY A 125 1.25 11.37 25.36
N MET A 126 1.00 11.66 24.08
CA MET A 126 -0.09 11.10 23.29
C MET A 126 0.44 10.02 22.35
N TYR A 127 -0.22 8.87 22.30
CA TYR A 127 0.16 7.75 21.44
C TYR A 127 -0.92 7.44 20.41
N CYS A 128 -0.52 7.29 19.16
CA CYS A 128 -1.38 6.83 18.07
C CYS A 128 -1.19 5.32 17.86
N VAL A 129 -2.19 4.52 18.25
CA VAL A 129 -2.15 3.06 18.09
C VAL A 129 -2.08 2.64 16.60
N PRO A 130 -2.87 3.24 15.67
CA PRO A 130 -2.78 2.87 14.24
C PRO A 130 -1.44 3.16 13.57
N CYS A 131 -0.76 4.26 13.95
CA CYS A 131 0.53 4.64 13.38
C CYS A 131 1.71 4.13 14.20
N GLU A 132 1.43 3.57 15.39
CA GLU A 132 2.43 3.21 16.39
C GLU A 132 3.43 4.34 16.66
N SER A 133 2.92 5.57 16.78
CA SER A 133 3.72 6.80 16.89
C SER A 133 3.36 7.62 18.11
N PHE A 134 4.39 8.23 18.70
CA PHE A 134 4.26 9.15 19.82
C PHE A 134 4.19 10.60 19.34
N PHE A 135 3.36 11.40 20.03
CA PHE A 135 3.19 12.82 19.76
C PHE A 135 3.23 13.61 21.06
N THR A 136 3.89 14.76 21.05
CA THR A 136 3.79 15.74 22.11
C THR A 136 2.46 16.50 21.99
N GLU A 137 1.98 17.11 23.07
CA GLU A 137 0.76 17.92 23.02
C GLU A 137 0.78 19.02 21.95
N SER A 138 1.97 19.58 21.68
CA SER A 138 2.16 20.61 20.65
C SER A 138 2.05 20.10 19.20
N GLN A 139 2.16 18.79 18.99
CA GLN A 139 2.06 18.15 17.67
C GLN A 139 0.64 17.66 17.38
N VAL A 140 -0.21 17.60 18.40
CA VAL A 140 -1.59 17.11 18.28
C VAL A 140 -2.48 18.18 17.63
N VAL A 141 -3.29 17.80 16.64
CA VAL A 141 -4.24 18.69 15.98
C VAL A 141 -5.66 18.25 16.35
N ASP A 142 -6.41 19.10 17.03
CA ASP A 142 -7.80 18.83 17.49
C ASP A 142 -7.96 17.51 18.25
N GLY A 143 -6.96 17.12 19.06
CA GLY A 143 -6.97 15.85 19.82
C GLY A 143 -6.68 14.61 19.01
N LYS A 144 -6.32 14.76 17.71
CA LYS A 144 -6.11 13.66 16.77
C LYS A 144 -4.68 13.56 16.28
N CYS A 145 -4.34 12.38 15.79
CA CYS A 145 -3.06 12.10 15.17
C CYS A 145 -2.86 12.94 13.90
N PRO A 146 -1.79 13.71 13.78
CA PRO A 146 -1.53 14.54 12.61
C PRO A 146 -1.27 13.71 11.33
N ASP A 147 -0.83 12.44 11.48
CA ASP A 147 -0.47 11.57 10.33
C ASP A 147 -1.69 10.82 9.77
N CYS A 148 -2.59 10.30 10.63
CA CYS A 148 -3.70 9.45 10.18
C CYS A 148 -5.10 9.94 10.60
N GLY A 149 -5.19 10.98 11.44
CA GLY A 149 -6.46 11.52 11.92
C GLY A 149 -7.17 10.70 13.00
N SER A 150 -6.55 9.61 13.49
CA SER A 150 -7.12 8.77 14.55
C SER A 150 -7.05 9.44 15.91
N GLU A 151 -7.92 9.04 16.83
CA GLU A 151 -7.87 9.47 18.23
C GLU A 151 -6.57 8.99 18.88
N LEU A 152 -6.01 9.81 19.75
CA LEU A 152 -4.78 9.58 20.48
C LEU A 152 -5.07 9.12 21.91
N VAL A 153 -4.24 8.21 22.42
CA VAL A 153 -4.35 7.69 23.78
C VAL A 153 -3.31 8.34 24.67
N PRO A 154 -3.69 9.00 25.79
CA PRO A 154 -2.73 9.48 26.77
C PRO A 154 -1.93 8.30 27.34
N THR A 155 -0.62 8.41 27.32
CA THR A 155 0.28 7.32 27.75
C THR A 155 1.33 7.88 28.70
N LYS A 156 1.48 7.22 29.84
CA LYS A 156 2.56 7.48 30.80
C LYS A 156 3.21 6.16 31.17
N GLU A 157 4.49 5.99 30.77
CA GLU A 157 5.23 4.77 31.06
C GLU A 157 6.73 5.05 31.19
N GLU A 158 7.45 4.22 31.96
CA GLU A 158 8.89 4.17 31.93
C GLU A 158 9.30 3.56 30.57
N ALA A 159 10.23 4.21 29.87
CA ALA A 159 10.66 3.78 28.53
C ALA A 159 12.11 4.14 28.25
N TYR A 160 12.67 3.54 27.22
CA TYR A 160 13.97 3.90 26.68
C TYR A 160 13.82 4.91 25.55
N PHE A 161 14.78 5.86 25.46
CA PHE A 161 14.80 6.94 24.48
C PHE A 161 16.10 6.95 23.70
N LEU A 162 16.02 7.09 22.38
CA LEU A 162 17.16 7.35 21.51
C LEU A 162 17.42 8.88 21.44
N ARG A 163 18.66 9.31 21.72
CA ARG A 163 19.11 10.72 21.67
C ARG A 163 19.21 11.22 20.23
N MET A 164 18.09 11.38 19.56
CA MET A 164 18.04 11.84 18.17
C MET A 164 18.53 13.30 18.06
N SER A 165 18.21 14.13 19.04
CA SER A 165 18.64 15.54 19.11
C SER A 165 20.17 15.73 19.02
N LYS A 166 20.96 14.76 19.53
CA LYS A 166 22.43 14.75 19.43
C LYS A 166 22.93 14.76 17.99
N TYR A 167 22.18 14.15 17.07
CA TYR A 167 22.59 13.94 15.68
C TYR A 167 21.95 14.93 14.70
N GLN A 168 21.09 15.85 15.16
CA GLN A 168 20.38 16.80 14.29
C GLN A 168 21.31 17.55 13.36
N LYS A 169 22.35 18.18 13.91
CA LYS A 169 23.29 18.97 13.10
C LYS A 169 24.01 18.12 12.04
N GLN A 170 24.39 16.88 12.40
CA GLN A 170 25.03 15.96 11.46
C GLN A 170 24.09 15.56 10.31
N LEU A 171 22.80 15.36 10.62
CA LEU A 171 21.78 15.07 9.61
C LEU A 171 21.53 16.26 8.68
N GLU A 172 21.44 17.48 9.23
CA GLU A 172 21.28 18.71 8.45
C GLU A 172 22.45 18.90 7.48
N ASP A 173 23.70 18.75 7.96
CA ASP A 173 24.91 18.87 7.15
C ASP A 173 24.95 17.78 6.05
N TYR A 174 24.52 16.56 6.36
CA TYR A 174 24.44 15.49 5.37
C TYR A 174 23.42 15.79 4.27
N ILE A 175 22.21 16.25 4.63
CA ILE A 175 21.16 16.59 3.66
C ILE A 175 21.57 17.78 2.78
N GLU A 176 22.31 18.76 3.33
CA GLU A 176 22.84 19.88 2.57
C GLU A 176 23.94 19.44 1.58
N ALA A 177 24.86 18.60 2.04
CA ALA A 177 25.95 18.05 1.20
C ALA A 177 25.46 17.07 0.13
N ASN A 178 24.31 16.41 0.37
CA ASN A 178 23.73 15.39 -0.51
C ASN A 178 22.32 15.82 -0.99
N PRO A 179 22.21 16.75 -1.95
CA PRO A 179 20.92 17.31 -2.38
C PRO A 179 19.96 16.26 -2.92
N ASN A 180 20.50 15.13 -3.38
CA ASN A 180 19.77 14.01 -3.97
C ASN A 180 19.44 12.87 -2.97
N PHE A 181 19.63 13.10 -1.68
CA PHE A 181 19.35 12.10 -0.66
C PHE A 181 17.85 11.82 -0.52
N ILE A 182 16.99 12.85 -0.54
CA ILE A 182 15.54 12.73 -0.38
C ILE A 182 14.85 13.14 -1.69
N TYR A 183 14.09 12.22 -2.26
CA TYR A 183 13.31 12.41 -3.47
C TYR A 183 11.81 12.19 -3.23
N PRO A 184 10.91 12.85 -3.99
CA PRO A 184 11.17 14.04 -4.81
C PRO A 184 11.48 15.28 -3.97
N GLU A 185 11.91 16.37 -4.60
CA GLU A 185 12.30 17.61 -3.93
C GLU A 185 11.19 18.21 -3.03
N SER A 186 9.92 18.02 -3.40
CA SER A 186 8.78 18.43 -2.57
C SER A 186 8.79 17.72 -1.21
N ARG A 187 9.16 16.45 -1.18
CA ARG A 187 9.26 15.65 0.04
C ARG A 187 10.46 16.04 0.90
N LYS A 188 11.59 16.36 0.28
CA LYS A 188 12.74 16.94 0.99
C LYS A 188 12.34 18.23 1.71
N LYS A 189 11.66 19.14 1.03
CA LYS A 189 11.18 20.40 1.62
C LYS A 189 10.22 20.14 2.79
N GLU A 190 9.32 19.19 2.66
CA GLU A 190 8.40 18.79 3.72
C GLU A 190 9.14 18.29 4.96
N MET A 191 10.08 17.35 4.81
CA MET A 191 10.85 16.79 5.91
C MET A 191 11.71 17.84 6.60
N VAL A 192 12.43 18.65 5.84
CA VAL A 192 13.31 19.68 6.38
C VAL A 192 12.52 20.77 7.14
N ASN A 193 11.44 21.28 6.53
CA ASN A 193 10.72 22.42 7.12
C ASN A 193 9.82 22.00 8.30
N ASN A 194 9.18 20.82 8.24
CA ASN A 194 8.18 20.43 9.23
C ASN A 194 8.76 19.63 10.40
N PHE A 195 9.89 18.92 10.19
CA PHE A 195 10.40 17.97 11.19
C PHE A 195 11.84 18.26 11.64
N ILE A 196 12.72 18.75 10.76
CA ILE A 196 14.13 18.98 11.11
C ILE A 196 14.34 20.39 11.68
N LYS A 197 13.95 21.45 10.96
CA LYS A 197 14.12 22.83 11.40
C LYS A 197 13.45 23.20 12.72
N PRO A 198 12.27 22.64 13.08
CA PRO A 198 11.66 22.90 14.39
C PRO A 198 12.45 22.31 15.57
N GLY A 199 13.40 21.43 15.31
CA GLY A 199 14.20 20.71 16.31
C GLY A 199 13.75 19.27 16.47
N ILE A 200 14.70 18.33 16.30
CA ILE A 200 14.45 16.89 16.43
C ILE A 200 14.40 16.54 17.92
N GLN A 201 13.30 15.92 18.34
CA GLN A 201 13.10 15.41 19.70
C GLN A 201 13.66 13.99 19.83
N ASP A 202 14.08 13.61 21.05
CA ASP A 202 14.50 12.25 21.35
C ASP A 202 13.30 11.31 21.19
N LEU A 203 13.55 10.13 20.61
CA LEU A 203 12.53 9.17 20.28
C LEU A 203 12.38 8.11 21.37
N CYS A 204 11.15 7.87 21.83
CA CYS A 204 10.84 6.71 22.66
C CYS A 204 11.01 5.42 21.85
N VAL A 205 11.89 4.53 22.29
CA VAL A 205 12.33 3.33 21.54
C VAL A 205 12.06 2.01 22.25
N SER A 206 11.19 2.02 23.27
CA SER A 206 10.70 0.78 23.90
C SER A 206 9.25 0.89 24.35
N ARG A 207 8.60 -0.24 24.55
CA ARG A 207 7.24 -0.35 25.06
C ARG A 207 7.16 -1.40 26.15
N SER A 208 6.30 -1.15 27.16
CA SER A 208 6.01 -2.10 28.26
C SER A 208 4.54 -2.54 28.27
N SER A 209 3.68 -1.88 27.47
CA SER A 209 2.23 -2.07 27.47
C SER A 209 1.75 -3.32 26.71
N PHE A 210 2.60 -3.94 25.87
CA PHE A 210 2.33 -5.18 25.13
C PHE A 210 3.58 -6.06 25.08
N LYS A 211 3.45 -7.31 24.58
CA LYS A 211 4.55 -8.31 24.61
C LYS A 211 5.00 -8.76 23.23
N TRP A 212 4.22 -8.55 22.18
CA TRP A 212 4.57 -8.97 20.83
C TRP A 212 5.55 -7.98 20.16
N GLY A 213 6.84 -8.27 20.30
CA GLY A 213 7.95 -7.47 19.78
C GLY A 213 9.28 -8.07 20.20
N VAL A 214 10.39 -7.56 19.68
CA VAL A 214 11.74 -8.00 20.06
C VAL A 214 12.01 -7.59 21.51
N PRO A 215 12.25 -8.52 22.46
CA PRO A 215 12.48 -8.18 23.85
C PRO A 215 13.81 -7.44 24.04
N VAL A 216 13.86 -6.49 24.97
CA VAL A 216 15.12 -5.89 25.42
C VAL A 216 15.85 -6.94 26.25
N ASP A 217 17.02 -7.40 25.81
CA ASP A 217 17.73 -8.54 26.36
C ASP A 217 18.28 -8.35 27.79
N PHE A 218 18.30 -7.12 28.30
CA PHE A 218 18.70 -6.77 29.67
C PHE A 218 17.56 -6.18 30.52
N ASP A 219 16.35 -6.09 30.00
CA ASP A 219 15.15 -5.61 30.70
C ASP A 219 13.88 -6.26 30.11
N ASP A 220 13.47 -7.39 30.66
CA ASP A 220 12.38 -8.26 30.21
C ASP A 220 10.99 -7.62 30.28
N LYS A 221 10.86 -6.45 30.93
CA LYS A 221 9.63 -5.67 30.98
C LYS A 221 9.33 -4.96 29.66
N HIS A 222 10.38 -4.71 28.86
CA HIS A 222 10.30 -3.91 27.65
C HIS A 222 10.48 -4.73 26.38
N VAL A 223 9.74 -4.38 25.34
CA VAL A 223 10.03 -4.75 23.95
C VAL A 223 10.58 -3.54 23.20
N ILE A 224 11.45 -3.79 22.23
CA ILE A 224 12.03 -2.76 21.37
C ILE A 224 10.93 -2.17 20.50
N TYR A 225 10.97 -0.86 20.32
CA TYR A 225 10.01 -0.13 19.50
C TYR A 225 10.07 -0.57 18.03
N VAL A 226 8.88 -0.77 17.44
CA VAL A 226 8.72 -1.36 16.11
C VAL A 226 9.58 -0.71 15.03
N TRP A 227 9.81 0.62 15.07
CA TRP A 227 10.62 1.29 14.06
C TRP A 227 12.13 1.06 14.20
N ILE A 228 12.67 0.79 15.41
CA ILE A 228 14.06 0.33 15.57
C ILE A 228 14.21 -1.06 14.96
N ASP A 229 13.26 -1.94 15.24
CA ASP A 229 13.16 -3.28 14.72
C ASP A 229 13.03 -3.24 13.18
N ALA A 230 11.96 -2.65 12.66
CA ALA A 230 11.66 -2.61 11.24
C ALA A 230 12.79 -1.98 10.41
N LEU A 231 13.34 -0.82 10.80
CA LEU A 231 14.40 -0.15 10.03
C LEU A 231 15.72 -0.93 9.99
N SER A 232 15.99 -1.71 11.02
CA SER A 232 17.18 -2.56 11.06
C SER A 232 17.20 -3.66 9.98
N ASN A 233 16.03 -3.99 9.37
CA ASN A 233 15.94 -4.99 8.30
C ASN A 233 16.91 -4.75 7.16
N TYR A 234 17.14 -3.48 6.81
CA TYR A 234 17.98 -3.09 5.66
C TYR A 234 19.45 -3.50 5.80
N ILE A 235 19.92 -3.65 7.02
CA ILE A 235 21.29 -4.11 7.29
C ILE A 235 21.32 -5.57 7.74
N THR A 236 20.35 -6.03 8.54
CA THR A 236 20.30 -7.43 8.97
C THR A 236 20.08 -8.38 7.80
N ALA A 237 19.34 -7.95 6.76
CA ALA A 237 19.19 -8.71 5.52
C ALA A 237 20.52 -8.95 4.80
N LEU A 238 21.53 -8.13 5.04
CA LEU A 238 22.89 -8.27 4.53
C LEU A 238 23.82 -8.98 5.52
N ASP A 239 23.27 -9.65 6.54
CA ASP A 239 24.01 -10.33 7.60
C ASP A 239 24.93 -9.37 8.39
N TYR A 240 24.50 -8.12 8.58
CA TYR A 240 25.16 -7.18 9.47
C TYR A 240 25.10 -7.68 10.92
N ASP A 241 26.21 -7.55 11.64
CA ASP A 241 26.28 -7.77 13.08
C ASP A 241 27.12 -6.64 13.70
N PRO A 242 26.69 -6.02 14.82
CA PRO A 242 27.49 -4.99 15.52
C PRO A 242 28.87 -5.44 15.96
N ASP A 243 29.07 -6.74 16.14
CA ASP A 243 30.35 -7.36 16.58
C ASP A 243 31.26 -7.69 15.38
N GLY A 244 30.78 -7.63 14.16
CA GLY A 244 31.58 -7.88 12.96
C GLY A 244 30.73 -7.95 11.70
N SER A 245 31.09 -7.21 10.65
CA SER A 245 30.36 -7.18 9.40
C SER A 245 30.66 -8.39 8.50
N SER A 246 29.62 -8.87 7.80
CA SER A 246 29.71 -9.96 6.82
C SER A 246 30.29 -9.49 5.48
N GLU A 247 30.69 -10.46 4.64
CA GLU A 247 31.07 -10.17 3.24
C GLU A 247 29.92 -9.56 2.45
N LEU A 248 28.65 -10.01 2.71
CA LEU A 248 27.46 -9.53 2.03
C LEU A 248 27.21 -8.06 2.38
N PHE A 249 27.29 -7.69 3.65
CA PHE A 249 27.17 -6.31 4.12
C PHE A 249 28.25 -5.42 3.50
N ASN A 250 29.50 -5.84 3.58
CA ASN A 250 30.63 -5.09 3.03
C ASN A 250 30.52 -4.89 1.51
N LYS A 251 29.90 -5.85 0.81
CA LYS A 251 29.70 -5.77 -0.64
C LYS A 251 28.60 -4.79 -1.03
N TYR A 252 27.44 -4.83 -0.36
CA TYR A 252 26.24 -4.12 -0.83
C TYR A 252 25.95 -2.84 -0.07
N TRP A 253 26.31 -2.72 1.22
CA TRP A 253 26.09 -1.48 1.97
C TRP A 253 27.05 -0.36 1.51
N PRO A 254 26.65 0.93 1.46
CA PRO A 254 25.32 1.46 1.72
C PRO A 254 24.34 1.19 0.57
N ALA A 255 23.03 1.23 0.90
CA ALA A 255 21.97 1.09 -0.10
C ALA A 255 22.04 2.22 -1.13
N ASP A 256 21.82 1.87 -2.41
CA ASP A 256 21.75 2.85 -3.48
C ASP A 256 20.39 3.55 -3.50
N ALA A 257 19.31 2.83 -3.13
CA ALA A 257 17.98 3.41 -3.00
C ALA A 257 17.09 2.64 -2.02
N HIS A 258 16.37 3.39 -1.17
CA HIS A 258 15.16 2.94 -0.49
C HIS A 258 13.94 3.51 -1.19
N ILE A 259 13.07 2.65 -1.70
CA ILE A 259 11.80 3.02 -2.34
C ILE A 259 10.69 2.78 -1.32
N ILE A 260 10.01 3.82 -0.90
CA ILE A 260 9.06 3.76 0.23
C ILE A 260 7.84 4.62 -0.02
N GLY A 261 6.72 4.33 0.65
CA GLY A 261 5.55 5.19 0.66
C GLY A 261 5.83 6.56 1.33
N LYS A 262 5.24 7.62 0.83
CA LYS A 262 5.41 8.99 1.38
C LYS A 262 5.01 9.12 2.84
N ASP A 263 4.12 8.28 3.32
CA ASP A 263 3.59 8.25 4.70
C ASP A 263 4.64 7.81 5.74
N ILE A 264 5.64 7.03 5.32
CA ILE A 264 6.72 6.57 6.20
C ILE A 264 8.06 7.28 5.94
N LEU A 265 8.02 8.36 5.17
CA LEU A 265 9.22 9.11 4.78
C LEU A 265 10.01 9.65 5.98
N ARG A 266 9.33 10.15 7.02
CA ARG A 266 9.96 10.65 8.25
C ARG A 266 10.85 9.60 8.91
N PHE A 267 10.39 8.34 8.97
CA PHE A 267 11.14 7.25 9.57
C PHE A 267 12.41 6.92 8.78
N HIS A 268 12.36 7.02 7.44
CA HIS A 268 13.47 6.67 6.55
C HIS A 268 14.45 7.81 6.29
N THR A 269 14.05 9.06 6.52
CA THR A 269 14.90 10.22 6.25
C THR A 269 15.39 10.93 7.51
N ILE A 270 14.83 10.59 8.68
CA ILE A 270 15.23 11.13 9.98
C ILE A 270 15.64 10.01 10.93
N TYR A 271 14.76 9.07 11.27
CA TYR A 271 15.04 8.04 12.29
C TYR A 271 16.14 7.09 11.81
N TRP A 272 15.99 6.53 10.62
CA TRP A 272 16.96 5.61 10.04
C TRP A 272 18.36 6.21 9.87
N PRO A 273 18.54 7.38 9.25
CA PRO A 273 19.84 8.04 9.19
C PRO A 273 20.47 8.28 10.56
N ILE A 274 19.70 8.71 11.56
CA ILE A 274 20.21 8.95 12.91
C ILE A 274 20.65 7.65 13.57
N MET A 275 19.89 6.56 13.41
CA MET A 275 20.31 5.23 13.91
C MET A 275 21.63 4.80 13.26
N LEU A 276 21.79 4.97 11.95
CA LEU A 276 23.03 4.65 11.24
C LEU A 276 24.21 5.52 11.71
N MET A 277 23.99 6.83 11.89
CA MET A 277 25.01 7.73 12.46
C MET A 277 25.44 7.29 13.85
N ALA A 278 24.50 6.91 14.71
CA ALA A 278 24.78 6.40 16.06
C ALA A 278 25.54 5.06 16.03
N LEU A 279 25.29 4.23 15.02
CA LEU A 279 26.02 2.97 14.81
C LEU A 279 27.40 3.17 14.13
N GLY A 280 27.68 4.39 13.62
CA GLY A 280 28.90 4.69 12.86
C GLY A 280 28.90 4.11 11.44
N LEU A 281 27.71 3.93 10.84
CA LEU A 281 27.53 3.37 9.50
C LEU A 281 27.26 4.48 8.46
N GLU A 282 27.64 4.18 7.21
CA GLU A 282 27.30 5.03 6.08
C GLU A 282 25.77 5.11 5.88
N LEU A 283 25.28 6.23 5.33
CA LEU A 283 23.87 6.42 5.04
C LEU A 283 23.51 5.92 3.63
N PRO A 284 22.24 5.53 3.39
CA PRO A 284 21.77 5.21 2.04
C PRO A 284 21.91 6.42 1.11
N LYS A 285 22.19 6.17 -0.18
CA LYS A 285 22.44 7.25 -1.14
C LYS A 285 21.17 8.02 -1.51
N LYS A 286 20.03 7.31 -1.64
CA LYS A 286 18.74 7.89 -2.00
C LYS A 286 17.59 7.29 -1.19
N VAL A 287 16.62 8.11 -0.82
CA VAL A 287 15.31 7.69 -0.31
C VAL A 287 14.24 8.31 -1.19
N PHE A 288 13.48 7.50 -1.90
CA PHE A 288 12.39 7.92 -2.77
C PHE A 288 11.04 7.67 -2.10
N GLY A 289 10.38 8.76 -1.69
CA GLY A 289 9.03 8.71 -1.14
C GLY A 289 7.99 8.77 -2.25
N HIS A 290 7.53 7.60 -2.73
CA HIS A 290 6.53 7.53 -3.79
C HIS A 290 5.14 7.99 -3.30
N PRO A 291 4.30 8.55 -4.18
CA PRO A 291 2.94 8.98 -3.85
C PRO A 291 2.00 7.79 -3.62
N TRP A 292 0.80 8.08 -3.12
CA TRP A 292 -0.27 7.09 -2.94
C TRP A 292 -1.00 6.78 -4.24
N LEU A 293 -1.47 5.56 -4.33
CA LEU A 293 -2.46 5.14 -5.32
C LEU A 293 -3.84 5.15 -4.67
N LEU A 294 -4.72 6.02 -5.18
CA LEU A 294 -6.07 6.23 -4.68
C LEU A 294 -7.07 5.42 -5.53
N PHE A 295 -8.23 5.08 -4.97
CA PHE A 295 -9.36 4.60 -5.75
C PHE A 295 -10.29 5.77 -6.07
N GLY A 296 -10.37 6.15 -7.33
CA GLY A 296 -11.01 7.40 -7.71
C GLY A 296 -10.33 8.60 -7.03
N THR A 297 -11.04 9.31 -6.16
CA THR A 297 -10.53 10.43 -5.36
C THR A 297 -10.17 10.04 -3.93
N ASP A 298 -10.48 8.82 -3.51
CA ASP A 298 -10.40 8.40 -2.12
C ASP A 298 -9.22 7.46 -1.84
N LYS A 299 -8.61 7.61 -0.66
CA LYS A 299 -7.67 6.61 -0.13
C LYS A 299 -8.40 5.27 0.06
N MET A 300 -7.78 4.19 -0.43
CA MET A 300 -8.34 2.84 -0.26
C MET A 300 -8.49 2.49 1.21
N SER A 301 -9.69 2.03 1.59
CA SER A 301 -10.00 1.62 2.95
C SER A 301 -11.06 0.51 2.95
N LYS A 302 -10.81 -0.58 3.70
CA LYS A 302 -11.79 -1.68 3.84
C LYS A 302 -13.11 -1.22 4.45
N SER A 303 -13.09 -0.23 5.34
CA SER A 303 -14.32 0.34 5.94
C SER A 303 -15.20 1.09 4.94
N LYS A 304 -14.61 1.53 3.80
CA LYS A 304 -15.32 2.19 2.70
C LYS A 304 -15.70 1.22 1.56
N GLY A 305 -15.27 -0.06 1.62
CA GLY A 305 -15.51 -1.03 0.55
C GLY A 305 -14.78 -0.75 -0.78
N ASN A 306 -13.81 0.16 -0.80
CA ASN A 306 -13.13 0.64 -2.02
C ASN A 306 -11.72 0.06 -2.18
N VAL A 307 -11.48 -1.17 -1.73
CA VAL A 307 -10.15 -1.82 -1.84
C VAL A 307 -10.08 -2.72 -3.06
N ILE A 308 -9.07 -2.49 -3.89
CA ILE A 308 -8.73 -3.37 -5.02
C ILE A 308 -7.49 -4.19 -4.66
N TYR A 309 -7.51 -5.47 -4.98
CA TYR A 309 -6.40 -6.39 -4.76
C TYR A 309 -5.70 -6.74 -6.08
N ALA A 310 -4.38 -6.98 -5.98
CA ALA A 310 -3.57 -7.29 -7.17
C ALA A 310 -3.98 -8.61 -7.84
N ASP A 311 -4.36 -9.63 -7.07
CA ASP A 311 -4.79 -10.93 -7.58
C ASP A 311 -6.09 -10.84 -8.39
N ASP A 312 -7.04 -9.99 -7.99
CA ASP A 312 -8.26 -9.74 -8.76
C ASP A 312 -7.93 -9.06 -10.10
N LEU A 313 -7.08 -8.04 -10.08
CA LEU A 313 -6.66 -7.38 -11.31
C LEU A 313 -5.88 -8.28 -12.25
N VAL A 314 -4.96 -9.08 -11.72
CA VAL A 314 -4.16 -10.01 -12.54
C VAL A 314 -5.04 -11.07 -13.19
N ARG A 315 -6.08 -11.54 -12.51
CA ARG A 315 -7.04 -12.50 -13.07
C ARG A 315 -7.79 -11.95 -14.28
N HIS A 316 -8.16 -10.66 -14.27
CA HIS A 316 -8.90 -10.03 -15.36
C HIS A 316 -8.00 -9.53 -16.49
N PHE A 317 -6.83 -8.99 -16.18
CA PHE A 317 -6.01 -8.24 -17.13
C PHE A 317 -4.64 -8.89 -17.44
N GLY A 318 -4.20 -9.84 -16.62
CA GLY A 318 -2.86 -10.43 -16.68
C GLY A 318 -1.78 -9.58 -15.99
N VAL A 319 -0.66 -10.23 -15.65
CA VAL A 319 0.43 -9.63 -14.85
C VAL A 319 1.02 -8.40 -15.52
N ASP A 320 1.47 -8.53 -16.77
CA ASP A 320 2.18 -7.45 -17.46
C ASP A 320 1.29 -6.23 -17.74
N ALA A 321 0.00 -6.44 -17.96
CA ALA A 321 -0.95 -5.32 -18.13
C ALA A 321 -1.11 -4.52 -16.84
N ILE A 322 -1.14 -5.20 -15.67
CA ILE A 322 -1.21 -4.53 -14.37
C ILE A 322 0.12 -3.87 -14.02
N ARG A 323 1.25 -4.51 -14.28
CA ARG A 323 2.57 -3.87 -14.13
C ARG A 323 2.66 -2.60 -14.98
N TYR A 324 2.29 -2.67 -16.26
CA TYR A 324 2.24 -1.50 -17.15
C TYR A 324 1.38 -0.38 -16.58
N TYR A 325 0.13 -0.70 -16.17
CA TYR A 325 -0.79 0.30 -15.64
C TYR A 325 -0.22 0.99 -14.40
N LEU A 326 0.24 0.22 -13.42
CA LEU A 326 0.83 0.76 -12.20
C LEU A 326 2.04 1.67 -12.46
N LEU A 327 2.90 1.29 -13.40
CA LEU A 327 4.12 2.02 -13.69
C LEU A 327 3.90 3.24 -14.60
N SER A 328 2.88 3.22 -15.47
CA SER A 328 2.60 4.32 -16.41
C SER A 328 1.68 5.40 -15.85
N GLU A 329 0.76 5.04 -14.94
CA GLU A 329 -0.27 5.97 -14.46
C GLU A 329 0.10 6.69 -13.16
N MET A 330 1.17 6.28 -12.49
CA MET A 330 1.60 6.91 -11.25
C MET A 330 2.45 8.15 -11.53
N PRO A 331 1.95 9.36 -11.20
CA PRO A 331 2.75 10.57 -11.30
C PRO A 331 3.97 10.50 -10.37
N TYR A 332 5.07 11.17 -10.74
CA TYR A 332 6.31 11.15 -9.97
C TYR A 332 6.19 11.70 -8.54
N ALA A 333 5.41 12.77 -8.35
CA ALA A 333 5.33 13.48 -7.06
C ALA A 333 3.90 13.71 -6.53
N ALA A 334 2.87 13.42 -7.33
CA ALA A 334 1.47 13.57 -6.97
C ALA A 334 0.79 12.21 -6.84
N ASP A 335 -0.30 12.15 -6.06
CA ASP A 335 -1.06 10.91 -5.91
C ASP A 335 -1.70 10.49 -7.23
N GLY A 336 -1.65 9.21 -7.53
CA GLY A 336 -2.29 8.60 -8.69
C GLY A 336 -3.70 8.10 -8.35
N SER A 337 -4.50 7.84 -9.39
CA SER A 337 -5.84 7.30 -9.25
C SER A 337 -6.00 6.06 -10.11
N ILE A 338 -6.69 5.04 -9.57
CA ILE A 338 -7.01 3.81 -10.27
C ILE A 338 -8.52 3.58 -10.26
N THR A 339 -9.06 3.18 -11.41
CA THR A 339 -10.42 2.65 -11.55
C THR A 339 -10.40 1.52 -12.58
N TYR A 340 -11.37 0.62 -12.54
CA TYR A 340 -11.47 -0.43 -13.57
C TYR A 340 -11.62 0.17 -14.96
N THR A 341 -12.36 1.27 -15.09
CA THR A 341 -12.54 1.98 -16.37
C THR A 341 -11.21 2.47 -16.92
N THR A 342 -10.38 3.13 -16.10
CA THR A 342 -9.08 3.64 -16.56
C THR A 342 -8.11 2.53 -16.93
N ILE A 343 -8.16 1.38 -16.23
CA ILE A 343 -7.35 0.20 -16.59
C ILE A 343 -7.78 -0.31 -17.98
N ILE A 344 -9.08 -0.50 -18.21
CA ILE A 344 -9.62 -1.01 -19.49
C ILE A 344 -9.28 -0.05 -20.65
N GLU A 345 -9.43 1.25 -20.43
CA GLU A 345 -9.10 2.27 -21.44
C GLU A 345 -7.62 2.23 -21.82
N ARG A 346 -6.71 2.16 -20.83
CA ARG A 346 -5.27 2.06 -21.08
C ARG A 346 -4.88 0.73 -21.72
N TYR A 347 -5.45 -0.36 -21.25
CA TYR A 347 -5.25 -1.66 -21.86
C TYR A 347 -5.63 -1.66 -23.35
N ASN A 348 -6.80 -1.14 -23.68
CA ASN A 348 -7.28 -1.11 -25.06
C ASN A 348 -6.49 -0.14 -25.95
N SER A 349 -6.19 1.08 -25.45
CA SER A 349 -5.53 2.11 -26.26
C SER A 349 -4.05 1.83 -26.46
N GLU A 350 -3.33 1.50 -25.38
CA GLU A 350 -1.88 1.39 -25.45
C GLU A 350 -1.40 -0.06 -25.67
N LEU A 351 -1.94 -1.02 -24.91
CA LEU A 351 -1.46 -2.40 -25.04
C LEU A 351 -2.02 -3.10 -26.27
N ALA A 352 -3.33 -3.06 -26.47
CA ALA A 352 -3.95 -3.76 -27.60
C ALA A 352 -3.75 -2.97 -28.92
N ASN A 353 -4.10 -1.68 -28.96
CA ASN A 353 -4.08 -0.91 -30.21
C ASN A 353 -2.68 -0.39 -30.58
N THR A 354 -1.89 0.17 -29.62
CA THR A 354 -0.58 0.73 -29.94
C THR A 354 0.46 -0.37 -30.09
N LEU A 355 0.73 -1.15 -29.03
CA LEU A 355 1.79 -2.14 -29.02
C LEU A 355 1.39 -3.44 -29.75
N GLY A 356 0.29 -4.05 -29.37
CA GLY A 356 -0.18 -5.33 -29.92
C GLY A 356 -0.45 -5.27 -31.42
N ASN A 357 -1.10 -4.20 -31.89
CA ASN A 357 -1.37 -4.00 -33.31
C ASN A 357 -0.09 -3.77 -34.14
N LEU A 358 0.88 -2.98 -33.62
CA LEU A 358 2.19 -2.79 -34.27
C LEU A 358 2.88 -4.12 -34.55
N ILE A 359 3.00 -4.96 -33.53
CA ILE A 359 3.72 -6.24 -33.62
C ILE A 359 2.97 -7.20 -34.54
N ASN A 360 1.67 -7.39 -34.33
CA ASN A 360 0.86 -8.31 -35.13
C ASN A 360 0.83 -7.92 -36.61
N ARG A 361 0.63 -6.64 -36.95
CA ARG A 361 0.64 -6.15 -38.33
C ARG A 361 2.00 -6.34 -39.01
N THR A 362 3.08 -6.00 -38.30
CA THR A 362 4.43 -6.08 -38.87
C THR A 362 4.83 -7.52 -39.16
N ILE A 363 4.66 -8.43 -38.20
CA ILE A 363 4.97 -9.85 -38.38
C ILE A 363 4.08 -10.49 -39.44
N ALA A 364 2.76 -10.16 -39.44
CA ALA A 364 1.85 -10.68 -40.46
C ALA A 364 2.22 -10.19 -41.88
N MET A 365 2.64 -8.92 -42.04
CA MET A 365 3.12 -8.41 -43.33
C MET A 365 4.44 -9.08 -43.76
N SER A 366 5.38 -9.29 -42.84
CA SER A 366 6.63 -9.99 -43.11
C SER A 366 6.35 -11.42 -43.60
N ASN A 367 5.49 -12.15 -42.90
CA ASN A 367 5.07 -13.50 -43.32
C ASN A 367 4.38 -13.51 -44.69
N LYS A 368 3.48 -12.55 -44.90
CA LYS A 368 2.67 -12.47 -46.12
C LYS A 368 3.51 -12.15 -47.37
N TYR A 369 4.46 -11.21 -47.26
CA TYR A 369 5.16 -10.67 -48.46
C TYR A 369 6.49 -11.34 -48.69
N PHE A 370 7.14 -11.87 -47.67
CA PHE A 370 8.48 -12.49 -47.77
C PHE A 370 8.57 -13.89 -47.12
N GLY A 371 7.42 -14.53 -46.79
CA GLY A 371 7.44 -15.84 -46.13
C GLY A 371 8.09 -15.81 -44.74
N GLY A 372 8.15 -14.63 -44.13
CA GLY A 372 8.78 -14.42 -42.82
C GLY A 372 10.26 -14.09 -42.89
N GLU A 373 10.91 -14.13 -44.09
CA GLU A 373 12.32 -13.80 -44.24
C GLU A 373 12.58 -12.32 -43.92
N ILE A 374 13.64 -12.05 -43.16
CA ILE A 374 14.10 -10.72 -42.79
C ILE A 374 15.10 -10.27 -43.85
N LEU A 375 14.69 -9.34 -44.72
CA LEU A 375 15.53 -8.83 -45.79
C LEU A 375 16.51 -7.74 -45.30
N ALA A 376 17.67 -7.60 -45.95
CA ALA A 376 18.58 -6.48 -45.71
C ALA A 376 17.95 -5.15 -46.15
N PRO A 377 18.18 -4.01 -45.44
CA PRO A 377 17.63 -2.71 -45.79
C PRO A 377 18.43 -2.03 -46.92
N GLU A 378 18.14 -2.38 -48.18
CA GLU A 378 18.92 -1.95 -49.36
C GLU A 378 18.39 -0.64 -50.01
N ALA A 379 17.16 -0.21 -49.74
CA ALA A 379 16.55 0.97 -50.36
C ALA A 379 16.09 1.99 -49.30
N PRO A 380 17.01 2.71 -48.61
CA PRO A 380 16.67 3.67 -47.58
C PRO A 380 16.05 4.97 -48.14
N GLU A 381 15.16 5.58 -47.36
CA GLU A 381 14.55 6.89 -47.64
C GLU A 381 14.62 7.79 -46.39
N ALA A 382 14.40 9.10 -46.58
CA ALA A 382 14.51 10.09 -45.48
C ALA A 382 13.58 9.79 -44.29
N VAL A 383 12.39 9.24 -44.51
CA VAL A 383 11.42 8.86 -43.46
C VAL A 383 11.96 7.76 -42.53
N ASP A 384 12.92 6.96 -42.98
CA ASP A 384 13.54 5.90 -42.20
C ASP A 384 14.45 6.47 -41.09
N GLU A 385 15.12 7.58 -41.37
CA GLU A 385 16.01 8.22 -40.38
C GLU A 385 15.21 8.85 -39.22
N ASP A 386 14.03 9.40 -39.49
CA ASP A 386 13.17 9.91 -38.44
C ASP A 386 12.66 8.80 -37.51
N LEU A 387 12.30 7.62 -38.06
CA LEU A 387 11.96 6.44 -37.26
C LEU A 387 13.15 5.99 -36.39
N LYS A 388 14.33 5.79 -37.03
CA LYS A 388 15.54 5.32 -36.32
C LYS A 388 15.95 6.28 -35.21
N ASN A 389 15.94 7.59 -35.50
CA ASN A 389 16.29 8.61 -34.51
C ASN A 389 15.28 8.64 -33.34
N THR A 390 13.99 8.47 -33.60
CA THR A 390 12.99 8.40 -32.53
C THR A 390 13.16 7.16 -31.66
N VAL A 391 13.37 6.00 -32.27
CA VAL A 391 13.58 4.73 -31.55
C VAL A 391 14.87 4.74 -30.73
N LEU A 392 16.00 5.21 -31.29
CA LEU A 392 17.25 5.34 -30.53
C LEU A 392 17.19 6.47 -29.50
N GLY A 393 16.44 7.54 -29.80
CA GLY A 393 16.19 8.61 -28.85
C GLY A 393 15.44 8.15 -27.61
N SER A 394 14.49 7.20 -27.77
CA SER A 394 13.78 6.62 -26.64
C SER A 394 14.72 5.89 -25.67
N VAL A 395 15.73 5.18 -26.16
CA VAL A 395 16.72 4.48 -25.31
C VAL A 395 17.42 5.46 -24.37
N LYS A 396 17.91 6.58 -24.90
CA LYS A 396 18.59 7.63 -24.11
C LYS A 396 17.65 8.29 -23.11
N THR A 397 16.38 8.48 -23.49
CA THR A 397 15.37 9.05 -22.60
C THR A 397 15.04 8.09 -21.47
N VAL A 398 14.88 6.79 -21.76
CA VAL A 398 14.67 5.74 -20.77
C VAL A 398 15.83 5.70 -19.76
N ASP A 399 17.09 5.73 -20.24
CA ASP A 399 18.27 5.73 -19.37
C ASP A 399 18.20 6.87 -18.35
N LYS A 400 17.97 8.10 -18.83
CA LYS A 400 17.88 9.29 -17.98
C LYS A 400 16.70 9.18 -16.99
N CYS A 401 15.52 8.77 -17.46
CA CYS A 401 14.33 8.66 -16.62
C CYS A 401 14.51 7.62 -15.52
N MET A 402 15.11 6.46 -15.84
CA MET A 402 15.32 5.38 -14.89
C MET A 402 16.36 5.73 -13.81
N ASP A 403 17.37 6.52 -14.12
CA ASP A 403 18.37 6.99 -13.15
C ASP A 403 17.76 7.95 -12.10
N ASP A 404 16.71 8.68 -12.49
CA ASP A 404 15.99 9.63 -11.63
C ASP A 404 14.64 9.10 -11.11
N PHE A 405 14.34 7.81 -11.34
CA PHE A 405 13.10 7.12 -10.92
C PHE A 405 11.81 7.65 -11.59
N HIS A 406 11.93 8.32 -12.72
CA HIS A 406 10.82 8.77 -13.56
C HIS A 406 10.29 7.64 -14.45
N VAL A 407 9.78 6.58 -13.82
CA VAL A 407 9.43 5.31 -14.49
C VAL A 407 8.29 5.49 -15.49
N ALA A 408 7.29 6.32 -15.17
CA ALA A 408 6.18 6.62 -16.08
C ALA A 408 6.67 7.32 -17.35
N ASP A 409 7.61 8.27 -17.22
CA ASP A 409 8.20 9.00 -18.35
C ASP A 409 9.07 8.06 -19.22
N ALA A 410 9.75 7.08 -18.60
CA ALA A 410 10.47 6.05 -19.33
C ALA A 410 9.53 5.19 -20.19
N LEU A 411 8.40 4.74 -19.64
CA LEU A 411 7.39 4.00 -20.39
C LEU A 411 6.78 4.84 -21.51
N GLU A 412 6.49 6.12 -21.26
CA GLU A 412 5.96 7.03 -22.29
C GLU A 412 6.97 7.19 -23.46
N ALA A 413 8.27 7.25 -23.19
CA ALA A 413 9.28 7.30 -24.24
C ALA A 413 9.28 6.03 -25.12
N ILE A 414 9.11 4.84 -24.49
CA ILE A 414 9.00 3.56 -25.22
C ILE A 414 7.74 3.52 -26.07
N PHE A 415 6.58 3.90 -25.51
CA PHE A 415 5.31 3.92 -26.25
C PHE A 415 5.27 5.01 -27.33
N SER A 416 6.00 6.12 -27.15
CA SER A 416 6.21 7.11 -28.22
C SER A 416 6.95 6.52 -29.43
N ALA A 417 7.98 5.67 -29.19
CA ALA A 417 8.64 4.93 -30.25
C ALA A 417 7.70 3.93 -30.95
N ALA A 418 6.81 3.26 -30.19
CA ALA A 418 5.79 2.37 -30.76
C ALA A 418 4.77 3.12 -31.62
N ARG A 419 4.26 4.28 -31.14
CA ARG A 419 3.38 5.16 -31.91
C ARG A 419 4.05 5.70 -33.17
N ARG A 420 5.34 6.09 -33.09
CA ARG A 420 6.12 6.50 -34.28
C ARG A 420 6.24 5.36 -35.29
N SER A 421 6.45 4.14 -34.83
CA SER A 421 6.53 2.95 -35.69
C SER A 421 5.20 2.65 -36.37
N ASN A 422 4.06 2.79 -35.69
CA ASN A 422 2.73 2.70 -36.32
C ASN A 422 2.54 3.77 -37.39
N LYS A 423 2.90 5.03 -37.08
CA LYS A 423 2.82 6.14 -38.06
C LYS A 423 3.70 5.86 -39.29
N TYR A 424 4.89 5.26 -39.13
CA TYR A 424 5.76 4.88 -40.21
C TYR A 424 5.14 3.83 -41.15
N ILE A 425 4.34 2.88 -40.61
CA ILE A 425 3.54 1.96 -41.44
C ILE A 425 2.57 2.73 -42.33
N ASP A 426 1.88 3.73 -41.78
CA ASP A 426 0.89 4.51 -42.52
C ASP A 426 1.52 5.46 -43.56
N GLU A 427 2.71 6.02 -43.26
CA GLU A 427 3.50 6.86 -44.17
C GLU A 427 4.08 6.07 -45.35
N THR A 428 4.59 4.86 -45.07
CA THR A 428 5.28 4.02 -46.08
C THR A 428 4.31 3.11 -46.86
N THR A 429 3.09 2.94 -46.40
CA THR A 429 2.04 2.13 -47.02
C THR A 429 2.54 0.79 -47.61
N PRO A 430 3.05 -0.13 -46.77
CA PRO A 430 3.68 -1.38 -47.23
C PRO A 430 2.80 -2.24 -48.16
N TRP A 431 1.48 -2.17 -47.97
CA TRP A 431 0.50 -2.89 -48.80
C TRP A 431 0.38 -2.32 -50.22
N LEU A 432 0.81 -1.07 -50.48
CA LEU A 432 0.95 -0.49 -51.82
C LEU A 432 2.31 -0.85 -52.44
N LEU A 433 3.40 -0.79 -51.67
CA LEU A 433 4.70 -1.23 -52.11
C LEU A 433 4.70 -2.70 -52.56
N ALA A 434 3.94 -3.55 -51.89
CA ALA A 434 3.83 -4.98 -52.18
C ALA A 434 3.10 -5.29 -53.52
N LYS A 435 2.50 -4.30 -54.17
CA LYS A 435 1.82 -4.47 -55.49
C LYS A 435 2.76 -4.20 -56.67
N ASP A 436 3.95 -3.70 -56.39
CA ASP A 436 4.94 -3.25 -57.39
C ASP A 436 6.26 -3.98 -57.18
N GLU A 437 6.60 -4.87 -58.11
CA GLU A 437 7.84 -5.68 -57.99
C GLU A 437 9.11 -4.81 -57.99
N ASP A 438 9.10 -3.64 -58.66
CA ASP A 438 10.24 -2.71 -58.66
C ASP A 438 10.47 -2.08 -57.27
N LYS A 439 9.47 -2.11 -56.41
CA LYS A 439 9.53 -1.60 -55.00
C LYS A 439 9.80 -2.67 -53.95
N ARG A 440 10.10 -3.89 -54.39
CA ARG A 440 10.35 -5.02 -53.47
C ARG A 440 11.49 -4.75 -52.48
N ALA A 441 12.61 -4.14 -52.93
CA ALA A 441 13.70 -3.75 -52.06
C ALA A 441 13.29 -2.68 -51.03
N ARG A 442 12.48 -1.71 -51.45
CA ARG A 442 11.93 -0.70 -50.53
C ARG A 442 11.00 -1.33 -49.48
N LEU A 443 10.11 -2.23 -49.86
CA LEU A 443 9.27 -2.97 -48.95
C LEU A 443 10.10 -3.77 -47.93
N GLY A 444 11.19 -4.43 -48.40
CA GLY A 444 12.11 -5.15 -47.50
C GLY A 444 12.75 -4.20 -46.48
N THR A 445 13.21 -3.02 -46.91
CA THR A 445 13.78 -1.99 -46.03
C THR A 445 12.74 -1.50 -44.98
N VAL A 446 11.50 -1.25 -45.39
CA VAL A 446 10.44 -0.82 -44.50
C VAL A 446 10.15 -1.86 -43.41
N LEU A 447 9.99 -3.14 -43.79
CA LEU A 447 9.74 -4.22 -42.85
C LEU A 447 10.91 -4.48 -41.92
N TYR A 448 12.18 -4.41 -42.44
CA TYR A 448 13.37 -4.51 -41.61
C TYR A 448 13.39 -3.43 -40.53
N ASN A 449 13.15 -2.16 -40.91
CA ASN A 449 13.13 -1.04 -39.97
C ASN A 449 12.07 -1.21 -38.89
N LEU A 450 10.90 -1.72 -39.23
CA LEU A 450 9.83 -2.01 -38.27
C LEU A 450 10.21 -3.16 -37.33
N LEU A 451 10.73 -4.27 -37.85
CA LEU A 451 11.14 -5.42 -37.05
C LEU A 451 12.26 -5.05 -36.07
N GLU A 452 13.26 -4.27 -36.52
CA GLU A 452 14.32 -3.78 -35.64
C GLU A 452 13.81 -2.79 -34.59
N SER A 453 12.89 -1.89 -34.97
CA SER A 453 12.24 -1.00 -34.00
C SER A 453 11.48 -1.79 -32.92
N ILE A 454 10.73 -2.82 -33.32
CA ILE A 454 10.01 -3.70 -32.38
C ILE A 454 10.97 -4.44 -31.47
N ARG A 455 12.12 -4.92 -31.99
CA ARG A 455 13.16 -5.57 -31.16
C ARG A 455 13.69 -4.61 -30.09
N ILE A 456 14.05 -3.38 -30.49
CA ILE A 456 14.54 -2.36 -29.56
C ILE A 456 13.49 -2.02 -28.51
N ILE A 457 12.23 -1.85 -28.91
CA ILE A 457 11.10 -1.61 -28.01
C ILE A 457 10.92 -2.80 -27.04
N ALA A 458 10.98 -4.04 -27.54
CA ALA A 458 10.83 -5.24 -26.70
C ALA A 458 11.90 -5.30 -25.62
N VAL A 459 13.18 -5.05 -25.97
CA VAL A 459 14.28 -5.05 -25.01
C VAL A 459 14.09 -3.95 -23.95
N GLN A 460 13.65 -2.74 -24.36
CA GLN A 460 13.36 -1.65 -23.41
C GLN A 460 12.18 -1.99 -22.48
N LEU A 461 11.19 -2.76 -22.95
CA LEU A 461 10.03 -3.17 -22.15
C LEU A 461 10.37 -4.24 -21.11
N LYS A 462 11.48 -4.96 -21.24
CA LYS A 462 11.80 -6.10 -20.38
C LYS A 462 11.77 -5.82 -18.87
N PRO A 463 12.23 -4.68 -18.34
CA PRO A 463 12.11 -4.34 -16.92
C PRO A 463 10.67 -4.12 -16.45
N PHE A 464 9.80 -3.66 -17.33
CA PHE A 464 8.43 -3.24 -17.00
C PHE A 464 7.41 -4.34 -17.24
N MET A 465 7.53 -5.04 -18.38
CA MET A 465 6.61 -6.05 -18.91
C MET A 465 7.41 -7.27 -19.38
N PRO A 466 8.00 -8.06 -18.45
CA PRO A 466 8.97 -9.11 -18.81
C PRO A 466 8.41 -10.19 -19.74
N ASP A 467 7.20 -10.69 -19.45
CA ASP A 467 6.56 -11.76 -20.24
C ASP A 467 6.18 -11.27 -21.65
N THR A 468 5.74 -10.02 -21.76
CA THR A 468 5.42 -9.40 -23.05
C THR A 468 6.66 -9.19 -23.88
N SER A 469 7.77 -8.72 -23.29
CA SER A 469 9.05 -8.60 -23.95
C SER A 469 9.52 -9.93 -24.53
N ASP A 470 9.50 -10.98 -23.71
CA ASP A 470 9.94 -12.31 -24.14
C ASP A 470 9.07 -12.87 -25.28
N LYS A 471 7.73 -12.70 -25.22
CA LYS A 471 6.81 -13.08 -26.30
C LYS A 471 7.05 -12.30 -27.60
N ILE A 472 7.42 -11.02 -27.53
CA ILE A 472 7.76 -10.23 -28.71
C ILE A 472 9.06 -10.76 -29.34
N LEU A 473 10.10 -11.00 -28.54
CA LEU A 473 11.37 -11.53 -29.03
C LEU A 473 11.20 -12.94 -29.61
N GLU A 474 10.35 -13.77 -29.03
CA GLU A 474 9.98 -15.08 -29.59
C GLU A 474 9.30 -14.95 -30.95
N GLN A 475 8.34 -14.04 -31.11
CA GLN A 475 7.68 -13.78 -32.39
C GLN A 475 8.64 -13.20 -33.44
N LEU A 476 9.66 -12.45 -33.03
CA LEU A 476 10.74 -12.01 -33.91
C LEU A 476 11.76 -13.13 -34.20
N ASN A 477 11.69 -14.24 -33.48
CA ASN A 477 12.61 -15.35 -33.54
C ASN A 477 14.07 -14.91 -33.39
N THR A 478 14.36 -14.10 -32.35
CA THR A 478 15.68 -13.53 -32.09
C THR A 478 16.07 -13.65 -30.62
N ASP A 479 17.36 -13.92 -30.37
CA ASP A 479 17.99 -13.92 -29.04
C ASP A 479 18.74 -12.60 -28.75
N ILE A 480 18.70 -11.64 -29.67
CA ILE A 480 19.42 -10.35 -29.55
C ILE A 480 18.61 -9.42 -28.62
N SER A 481 18.89 -9.54 -27.31
CA SER A 481 18.14 -8.88 -26.25
C SER A 481 19.00 -8.19 -25.19
N SER A 482 20.32 -8.01 -25.44
CA SER A 482 21.19 -7.33 -24.48
C SER A 482 20.99 -5.81 -24.50
N TYR A 483 21.32 -5.14 -23.38
CA TYR A 483 21.27 -3.68 -23.28
C TYR A 483 22.18 -3.00 -24.33
N GLU A 484 23.33 -3.54 -24.59
CA GLU A 484 24.27 -3.02 -25.60
C GLU A 484 23.69 -3.10 -27.01
N SER A 485 22.86 -4.11 -27.28
CA SER A 485 22.29 -4.35 -28.62
C SER A 485 21.27 -3.28 -29.04
N ILE A 486 20.76 -2.47 -28.09
CA ILE A 486 19.79 -1.39 -28.37
C ILE A 486 20.43 0.00 -28.45
N GLN A 487 21.74 0.10 -28.24
CA GLN A 487 22.48 1.38 -28.33
C GLN A 487 22.72 1.84 -29.79
N SER A 488 22.49 0.95 -30.74
CA SER A 488 22.57 1.24 -32.17
C SER A 488 21.44 0.53 -32.92
N PHE A 489 21.03 1.10 -34.05
CA PHE A 489 20.02 0.51 -34.93
C PHE A 489 20.65 -0.47 -35.91
N GLY A 490 20.00 -1.63 -36.13
CA GLY A 490 20.46 -2.58 -37.16
C GLY A 490 21.12 -3.85 -36.61
N ALA A 491 20.87 -4.21 -35.36
CA ALA A 491 21.39 -5.45 -34.77
C ALA A 491 20.63 -6.72 -35.25
N LEU A 492 19.37 -6.59 -35.70
CA LEU A 492 18.62 -7.71 -36.24
C LEU A 492 19.27 -8.26 -37.52
N LYS A 493 19.49 -9.58 -37.57
CA LYS A 493 20.24 -10.19 -38.69
C LYS A 493 19.33 -10.44 -39.89
N ALA A 494 19.73 -9.95 -41.06
CA ALA A 494 19.13 -10.32 -42.34
C ALA A 494 19.35 -11.81 -42.65
N GLY A 495 18.41 -12.44 -43.38
CA GLY A 495 18.41 -13.87 -43.67
C GLY A 495 17.78 -14.73 -42.57
N GLY A 496 17.47 -14.15 -41.43
CA GLY A 496 16.62 -14.80 -40.40
C GLY A 496 15.16 -14.83 -40.83
N HIS A 497 14.32 -15.51 -40.05
CA HIS A 497 12.88 -15.58 -40.29
C HIS A 497 12.13 -15.25 -39.00
N VAL A 498 11.09 -14.40 -39.10
CA VAL A 498 10.17 -14.17 -37.99
C VAL A 498 9.26 -15.37 -37.75
N GLY A 499 8.75 -15.52 -36.54
CA GLY A 499 7.77 -16.53 -36.17
C GLY A 499 6.36 -16.20 -36.67
N THR A 500 5.37 -16.85 -36.06
CA THR A 500 3.95 -16.65 -36.35
C THR A 500 3.42 -15.44 -35.59
N ALA A 501 2.67 -14.56 -36.24
CA ALA A 501 1.98 -13.47 -35.58
C ALA A 501 0.90 -14.00 -34.64
N THR A 502 1.03 -13.74 -33.36
CA THR A 502 0.02 -14.08 -32.34
C THR A 502 -0.36 -12.83 -31.55
N PRO A 503 -1.66 -12.58 -31.30
CA PRO A 503 -2.09 -11.44 -30.51
C PRO A 503 -1.47 -11.46 -29.10
N LEU A 504 -0.81 -10.41 -28.69
CA LEU A 504 -0.27 -10.24 -27.34
C LEU A 504 -1.36 -9.81 -26.36
N PHE A 505 -2.24 -8.93 -26.82
CA PHE A 505 -3.34 -8.36 -26.04
C PHE A 505 -4.61 -8.39 -26.91
N ASN A 506 -5.65 -9.05 -26.41
CA ASN A 506 -6.97 -9.02 -27.05
C ASN A 506 -7.73 -7.80 -26.54
N ARG A 507 -8.42 -7.10 -27.44
CA ARG A 507 -9.25 -5.96 -27.05
C ARG A 507 -10.36 -6.40 -26.09
N ILE A 508 -10.50 -5.69 -24.98
CA ILE A 508 -11.50 -5.93 -23.95
C ILE A 508 -12.77 -5.14 -24.27
N ASP A 509 -13.93 -5.82 -24.20
CA ASP A 509 -15.23 -5.17 -24.19
C ASP A 509 -15.45 -4.54 -22.81
N ALA A 510 -15.47 -3.22 -22.76
CA ALA A 510 -15.50 -2.49 -21.51
C ALA A 510 -16.80 -2.70 -20.71
N GLU A 511 -17.95 -2.68 -21.39
CA GLU A 511 -19.26 -2.83 -20.73
C GLU A 511 -19.36 -4.22 -20.10
N LYS A 512 -19.03 -5.24 -20.89
CA LYS A 512 -19.08 -6.63 -20.43
C LYS A 512 -18.12 -6.91 -19.27
N MET A 513 -16.88 -6.41 -19.33
CA MET A 513 -15.89 -6.59 -18.28
C MET A 513 -16.32 -5.90 -16.97
N LEU A 514 -16.85 -4.67 -17.06
CA LEU A 514 -17.33 -3.95 -15.87
C LEU A 514 -18.52 -4.68 -15.23
N GLU A 515 -19.47 -5.21 -16.03
CA GLU A 515 -20.58 -6.01 -15.51
C GLU A 515 -20.10 -7.30 -14.82
N GLU A 516 -19.06 -7.96 -15.35
CA GLU A 516 -18.46 -9.15 -14.73
C GLU A 516 -17.83 -8.82 -13.36
N ILE A 517 -17.04 -7.72 -13.31
CA ILE A 517 -16.41 -7.24 -12.08
C ILE A 517 -17.44 -6.84 -11.03
N GLU A 518 -18.50 -6.12 -11.42
CA GLU A 518 -19.58 -5.72 -10.49
C GLU A 518 -20.31 -6.94 -9.90
N LYS A 519 -20.58 -7.96 -10.71
CA LYS A 519 -21.17 -9.21 -10.23
C LYS A 519 -20.28 -9.94 -9.25
N GLU A 520 -18.98 -10.04 -9.51
CA GLU A 520 -18.02 -10.66 -8.60
C GLU A 520 -17.90 -9.90 -7.28
N THR A 521 -17.88 -8.57 -7.33
CA THR A 521 -17.80 -7.71 -6.14
C THR A 521 -19.05 -7.87 -5.29
N SER A 522 -20.24 -7.84 -5.89
CA SER A 522 -21.52 -8.00 -5.16
C SER A 522 -21.66 -9.39 -4.52
N VAL A 523 -21.18 -10.45 -5.16
CA VAL A 523 -21.17 -11.80 -4.59
C VAL A 523 -20.18 -11.89 -3.41
N SER A 524 -19.02 -11.22 -3.51
CA SER A 524 -18.04 -11.23 -2.43
C SER A 524 -18.50 -10.40 -1.22
N GLU A 525 -19.22 -9.29 -1.44
CA GLU A 525 -19.84 -8.49 -0.38
C GLU A 525 -20.96 -9.26 0.32
N ALA A 526 -21.84 -9.93 -0.41
CA ALA A 526 -22.89 -10.79 0.14
C ALA A 526 -22.30 -11.94 0.98
N ALA A 527 -21.21 -12.58 0.52
CA ALA A 527 -20.52 -13.63 1.26
C ALA A 527 -19.75 -13.13 2.50
N LEU A 528 -19.36 -11.85 2.52
CA LEU A 528 -18.77 -11.18 3.68
C LEU A 528 -19.85 -10.74 4.68
N GLU A 529 -21.04 -10.37 4.21
CA GLU A 529 -22.18 -10.10 5.05
C GLU A 529 -22.72 -11.36 5.73
N GLU A 530 -22.73 -12.50 5.04
CA GLU A 530 -23.08 -13.81 5.64
C GLU A 530 -22.07 -14.29 6.70
N LYS A 531 -20.85 -13.78 6.72
CA LYS A 531 -19.81 -14.09 7.74
C LYS A 531 -19.73 -13.10 8.90
N LYS A 532 -20.48 -12.00 8.88
CA LYS A 532 -20.70 -11.21 10.10
C LYS A 532 -21.60 -12.05 10.97
N GLU A 533 -21.08 -12.56 12.08
CA GLU A 533 -21.90 -13.21 13.12
C GLU A 533 -23.06 -12.27 13.46
N GLU A 534 -24.26 -12.64 13.01
CA GLU A 534 -25.48 -12.03 13.50
C GLU A 534 -25.49 -12.24 15.01
N ILE A 535 -25.55 -11.14 15.77
CA ILE A 535 -25.89 -11.23 17.20
C ILE A 535 -27.29 -11.87 17.22
N PRO A 536 -27.44 -13.09 17.76
CA PRO A 536 -28.70 -13.82 17.63
C PRO A 536 -29.86 -12.97 18.22
N GLY A 537 -30.82 -12.64 17.37
CA GLY A 537 -32.05 -11.94 17.77
C GLY A 537 -32.05 -10.43 17.58
N VAL A 538 -31.01 -9.80 17.04
CA VAL A 538 -30.99 -8.36 16.79
C VAL A 538 -30.74 -8.07 15.32
N ALA A 539 -31.72 -7.48 14.62
CA ALA A 539 -31.56 -7.04 13.23
C ALA A 539 -30.64 -5.82 13.13
N MET A 540 -29.74 -5.81 12.15
CA MET A 540 -28.94 -4.61 11.83
C MET A 540 -29.86 -3.54 11.25
N ILE A 541 -29.74 -2.30 11.76
CA ILE A 541 -30.50 -1.14 11.30
C ILE A 541 -29.58 -0.05 10.79
N GLY A 542 -30.06 0.72 9.78
CA GLY A 542 -29.37 1.92 9.31
C GLY A 542 -29.52 3.08 10.28
N ILE A 543 -28.71 4.12 10.10
CA ILE A 543 -28.81 5.35 10.91
C ILE A 543 -30.19 6.02 10.79
N ASP A 544 -30.83 5.93 9.61
CA ASP A 544 -32.19 6.45 9.38
C ASP A 544 -33.26 5.68 10.14
N ASP A 545 -33.05 4.40 10.44
CA ASP A 545 -33.94 3.62 11.29
C ASP A 545 -33.76 3.96 12.76
N PHE A 546 -32.52 4.14 13.21
CA PHE A 546 -32.22 4.60 14.56
C PHE A 546 -32.75 6.02 14.79
N ALA A 547 -32.67 6.90 13.81
CA ALA A 547 -33.18 8.28 13.87
C ALA A 547 -34.72 8.36 14.08
N LYS A 548 -35.45 7.27 13.85
CA LYS A 548 -36.89 7.16 14.15
C LYS A 548 -37.15 6.94 15.64
N VAL A 549 -36.14 6.58 16.44
CA VAL A 549 -36.26 6.38 17.88
C VAL A 549 -35.99 7.70 18.60
N GLU A 550 -36.94 8.17 19.41
CA GLU A 550 -36.74 9.38 20.22
C GLU A 550 -36.32 9.00 21.63
N LEU A 551 -35.09 9.35 22.02
CA LEU A 551 -34.56 9.17 23.35
C LEU A 551 -34.55 10.50 24.11
N LYS A 552 -35.09 10.50 25.33
CA LYS A 552 -35.15 11.68 26.22
C LYS A 552 -34.76 11.33 27.66
N VAL A 553 -34.24 12.32 28.36
CA VAL A 553 -34.09 12.23 29.83
C VAL A 553 -35.44 12.48 30.48
N ALA A 554 -35.84 11.57 31.36
CA ALA A 554 -37.10 11.69 32.11
C ALA A 554 -36.86 11.42 33.60
N LYS A 555 -37.62 12.10 34.47
CA LYS A 555 -37.53 11.94 35.92
C LYS A 555 -38.62 11.03 36.44
N ILE A 556 -38.28 10.04 37.28
CA ILE A 556 -39.24 9.21 37.97
C ILE A 556 -39.86 10.00 39.12
N LYS A 557 -41.16 10.28 39.03
CA LYS A 557 -41.92 11.04 40.03
C LYS A 557 -42.60 10.14 41.04
N ASP A 558 -43.06 8.97 40.60
CA ASP A 558 -43.72 7.96 41.46
C ASP A 558 -43.46 6.56 40.90
N CYS A 559 -43.47 5.56 41.76
CA CYS A 559 -43.27 4.15 41.41
C CYS A 559 -44.13 3.26 42.33
N VAL A 560 -44.93 2.37 41.72
CA VAL A 560 -45.74 1.42 42.45
C VAL A 560 -45.66 0.01 41.88
N PRO A 561 -45.74 -1.05 42.68
CA PRO A 561 -45.80 -2.43 42.20
C PRO A 561 -47.10 -2.72 41.45
N VAL A 562 -47.02 -3.40 40.30
CA VAL A 562 -48.22 -3.81 39.55
C VAL A 562 -48.92 -5.00 40.23
N LYS A 563 -50.13 -4.84 40.66
CA LYS A 563 -50.89 -5.83 41.49
C LYS A 563 -51.02 -7.22 40.84
N ARG A 564 -50.96 -7.34 39.53
CA ARG A 564 -51.14 -8.59 38.80
C ARG A 564 -49.82 -9.17 38.21
N ALA A 565 -48.66 -8.56 38.49
CA ALA A 565 -47.38 -8.98 37.93
C ALA A 565 -46.22 -8.73 38.91
N LYS A 566 -45.70 -9.81 39.52
CA LYS A 566 -44.61 -9.74 40.51
C LYS A 566 -43.29 -9.19 40.00
N LYS A 567 -43.10 -9.10 38.68
CA LYS A 567 -41.87 -8.63 38.03
C LYS A 567 -41.96 -7.19 37.51
N LEU A 568 -43.18 -6.56 37.57
CA LEU A 568 -43.40 -5.25 36.97
C LEU A 568 -43.56 -4.17 38.04
N LEU A 569 -42.90 -3.03 37.76
CA LEU A 569 -43.16 -1.75 38.43
C LEU A 569 -43.86 -0.81 37.45
N GLU A 570 -44.84 -0.07 37.92
CA GLU A 570 -45.50 1.03 37.24
C GLU A 570 -44.82 2.33 37.67
N LEU A 571 -44.28 3.04 36.72
CA LEU A 571 -43.53 4.28 36.91
C LEU A 571 -44.35 5.44 36.37
N THR A 572 -44.52 6.49 37.16
CA THR A 572 -44.96 7.79 36.68
C THR A 572 -43.74 8.65 36.45
N ILE A 573 -43.49 9.01 35.21
CA ILE A 573 -42.33 9.73 34.80
C ILE A 573 -42.67 11.07 34.16
N ASP A 574 -41.80 12.07 34.37
CA ASP A 574 -41.85 13.40 33.77
C ASP A 574 -40.78 13.51 32.71
N ASP A 575 -41.15 13.66 31.44
CA ASP A 575 -40.25 13.74 30.30
C ASP A 575 -39.97 15.19 29.82
N GLY A 576 -40.36 16.17 30.64
CA GLY A 576 -40.25 17.58 30.31
C GLY A 576 -41.39 18.13 29.44
N SER A 577 -42.24 17.26 28.87
CA SER A 577 -43.46 17.63 28.15
C SER A 577 -44.73 17.27 28.93
N GLY A 578 -44.62 16.49 29.99
CA GLY A 578 -45.73 16.06 30.83
C GLY A 578 -45.47 14.75 31.56
N LEU A 579 -46.45 14.30 32.32
CA LEU A 579 -46.41 13.03 33.05
C LEU A 579 -46.85 11.87 32.12
N ARG A 580 -46.12 10.75 32.18
CA ARG A 580 -46.44 9.49 31.49
C ARG A 580 -46.38 8.32 32.45
N THR A 581 -47.14 7.29 32.14
CA THR A 581 -47.02 6.00 32.80
C THR A 581 -46.17 5.04 31.96
N VAL A 582 -45.22 4.36 32.60
CA VAL A 582 -44.40 3.33 31.98
C VAL A 582 -44.36 2.10 32.88
N ALA A 583 -44.60 0.92 32.31
CA ALA A 583 -44.44 -0.35 33.02
C ALA A 583 -43.08 -0.97 32.67
N SER A 584 -42.27 -1.36 33.67
CA SER A 584 -40.96 -1.94 33.48
C SER A 584 -40.73 -3.20 34.32
N GLY A 585 -40.02 -4.19 33.75
CA GLY A 585 -39.73 -5.51 34.32
C GLY A 585 -38.63 -5.55 35.39
N ILE A 586 -38.43 -4.49 36.14
CA ILE A 586 -37.29 -4.27 37.06
C ILE A 586 -37.57 -4.54 38.53
N ALA A 587 -38.77 -5.03 38.89
CA ALA A 587 -39.19 -5.26 40.27
C ALA A 587 -38.38 -6.36 41.01
N LYS A 588 -37.60 -7.17 40.27
CA LYS A 588 -36.70 -8.16 40.88
C LYS A 588 -35.50 -7.49 41.53
N ARG A 589 -35.05 -6.37 40.99
CA ARG A 589 -33.82 -5.66 41.39
C ARG A 589 -34.10 -4.40 42.21
N TYR A 590 -35.15 -3.64 41.86
CA TYR A 590 -35.44 -2.34 42.45
C TYR A 590 -36.74 -2.34 43.25
N LYS A 591 -36.68 -1.63 44.36
CA LYS A 591 -37.90 -1.23 45.09
C LYS A 591 -38.31 0.17 44.65
N PRO A 592 -39.60 0.58 44.83
CA PRO A 592 -40.06 1.92 44.47
C PRO A 592 -39.20 3.06 45.04
N GLU A 593 -38.75 2.94 46.28
CA GLU A 593 -37.88 3.91 46.94
C GLU A 593 -36.50 4.08 46.30
N ASP A 594 -36.01 3.08 45.59
CA ASP A 594 -34.69 3.10 44.90
C ASP A 594 -34.75 3.84 43.56
N LEU A 595 -35.93 4.16 43.07
CA LEU A 595 -36.15 4.69 41.72
C LEU A 595 -36.70 6.12 41.72
N VAL A 596 -37.54 6.45 42.68
CA VAL A 596 -38.21 7.76 42.76
C VAL A 596 -37.19 8.87 42.98
N GLY A 597 -37.24 9.90 42.13
CA GLY A 597 -36.33 11.05 42.17
C GLY A 597 -35.19 11.00 41.20
N HIS A 598 -34.87 9.84 40.64
CA HIS A 598 -33.78 9.65 39.67
C HIS A 598 -34.20 10.03 38.25
N ASN A 599 -33.21 10.51 37.47
CA ASN A 599 -33.33 10.74 36.03
C ASN A 599 -32.87 9.50 35.26
N ILE A 600 -33.66 9.13 34.25
CA ILE A 600 -33.45 7.92 33.44
C ILE A 600 -33.52 8.24 31.93
N ILE A 601 -33.10 7.30 31.09
CA ILE A 601 -33.27 7.40 29.65
C ILE A 601 -34.58 6.74 29.24
N LEU A 602 -35.42 7.49 28.54
CA LEU A 602 -36.75 7.06 28.07
C LEU A 602 -36.78 6.99 26.56
N VAL A 603 -37.26 5.88 26.00
CA VAL A 603 -37.73 5.81 24.61
C VAL A 603 -39.14 6.40 24.59
N SER A 604 -39.29 7.63 24.09
CA SER A 604 -40.48 8.46 24.28
C SER A 604 -41.56 8.31 23.21
N ASN A 605 -41.20 7.80 22.03
CA ASN A 605 -42.08 7.72 20.85
C ASN A 605 -42.58 6.30 20.53
N LEU A 606 -42.54 5.38 21.50
CA LEU A 606 -43.17 4.06 21.36
C LEU A 606 -44.69 4.18 21.39
N LYS A 607 -45.35 3.35 20.56
CA LYS A 607 -46.82 3.23 20.64
C LYS A 607 -47.23 2.70 22.01
N PRO A 608 -48.29 3.26 22.65
CA PRO A 608 -48.78 2.74 23.92
C PRO A 608 -49.09 1.25 23.86
N ALA A 609 -48.63 0.51 24.89
CA ALA A 609 -48.85 -0.93 25.02
C ALA A 609 -49.46 -1.28 26.38
N LYS A 610 -50.39 -2.23 26.43
CA LYS A 610 -51.05 -2.66 27.65
C LYS A 610 -50.28 -3.84 28.27
N LEU A 611 -49.60 -3.62 29.40
CA LEU A 611 -48.79 -4.60 30.12
C LEU A 611 -49.44 -4.93 31.47
N CYS A 612 -49.99 -6.11 31.63
CA CYS A 612 -50.65 -6.58 32.85
C CYS A 612 -51.68 -5.60 33.45
N GLY A 613 -52.39 -4.84 32.60
CA GLY A 613 -53.41 -3.88 32.97
C GLY A 613 -52.94 -2.43 33.07
N VAL A 614 -51.67 -2.16 33.00
CA VAL A 614 -51.06 -0.83 32.94
C VAL A 614 -50.83 -0.44 31.47
N GLU A 615 -51.27 0.75 31.07
CA GLU A 615 -50.96 1.32 29.75
C GLU A 615 -49.58 2.00 29.79
N SER A 616 -48.60 1.33 29.21
CA SER A 616 -47.23 1.84 29.13
C SER A 616 -47.03 2.73 27.91
N CYS A 617 -46.69 4.01 28.12
CA CYS A 617 -46.48 5.03 27.09
C CYS A 617 -44.98 5.34 26.90
N GLY A 618 -44.14 4.32 26.75
CA GLY A 618 -42.72 4.41 26.58
C GLY A 618 -41.97 3.22 27.18
N MET A 619 -40.63 3.26 27.09
CA MET A 619 -39.77 2.24 27.67
C MET A 619 -38.54 2.90 28.31
N ILE A 620 -38.16 2.52 29.50
CA ILE A 620 -36.91 2.94 30.13
C ILE A 620 -35.77 2.06 29.65
N LEU A 621 -34.57 2.62 29.50
CA LEU A 621 -33.38 1.84 29.16
C LEU A 621 -32.74 1.25 30.43
N ALA A 622 -32.45 -0.03 30.35
CA ALA A 622 -31.72 -0.76 31.36
C ALA A 622 -30.72 -1.74 30.68
N ALA A 623 -29.62 -2.01 31.34
CA ALA A 623 -28.61 -2.95 30.87
C ALA A 623 -28.82 -4.32 31.51
N ASP A 624 -28.84 -5.37 30.70
CA ASP A 624 -28.76 -6.76 31.15
C ASP A 624 -27.35 -7.04 31.66
N CYS A 625 -27.23 -7.51 32.89
CA CYS A 625 -25.99 -7.88 33.53
C CYS A 625 -25.91 -9.40 33.72
N ALA A 626 -24.74 -9.91 34.11
CA ALA A 626 -24.57 -11.33 34.42
C ALA A 626 -25.59 -11.78 35.50
N ASP A 627 -25.92 -13.07 35.54
CA ASP A 627 -26.80 -13.70 36.53
C ASP A 627 -28.27 -13.22 36.50
N ASP A 628 -28.80 -12.88 35.34
CA ASP A 628 -30.21 -12.43 35.16
C ASP A 628 -30.54 -11.15 35.97
N ASP A 629 -29.52 -10.29 36.17
CA ASP A 629 -29.62 -8.99 36.81
C ASP A 629 -29.82 -7.87 35.80
N VAL A 630 -30.64 -6.86 36.12
CA VAL A 630 -30.97 -5.74 35.23
C VAL A 630 -30.67 -4.43 35.94
N LYS A 631 -29.86 -3.55 35.35
CA LYS A 631 -29.50 -2.23 35.90
C LYS A 631 -30.10 -1.10 35.09
N VAL A 632 -30.90 -0.26 35.71
CA VAL A 632 -31.43 0.98 35.12
C VAL A 632 -30.27 1.96 34.90
N ILE A 633 -30.27 2.60 33.74
CA ILE A 633 -29.25 3.62 33.40
C ILE A 633 -29.71 4.96 33.97
N PHE A 634 -29.12 5.37 35.10
CA PHE A 634 -29.37 6.67 35.73
C PHE A 634 -28.51 7.76 35.13
N VAL A 635 -29.08 8.94 34.90
CA VAL A 635 -28.44 10.13 34.29
C VAL A 635 -28.82 11.40 35.09
N ASP A 636 -28.61 11.35 36.39
CA ASP A 636 -29.10 12.35 37.34
C ASP A 636 -28.52 13.77 37.15
N ASP A 637 -27.38 13.87 36.53
CA ASP A 637 -26.69 15.11 36.19
C ASP A 637 -27.22 15.78 34.90
N ILE A 638 -28.11 15.10 34.14
CA ILE A 638 -28.65 15.62 32.89
C ILE A 638 -30.08 16.18 33.10
N PRO A 639 -30.41 17.38 32.58
CA PRO A 639 -31.72 17.98 32.75
C PRO A 639 -32.87 17.16 32.14
N VAL A 640 -34.02 17.12 32.83
CA VAL A 640 -35.24 16.50 32.30
C VAL A 640 -35.66 17.15 30.99
N GLY A 641 -36.07 16.32 30.02
CA GLY A 641 -36.44 16.75 28.66
C GLY A 641 -35.27 16.88 27.70
N ALA A 642 -34.02 16.72 28.15
CA ALA A 642 -32.86 16.70 27.28
C ALA A 642 -32.95 15.54 26.27
N LYS A 643 -32.69 15.83 25.00
CA LYS A 643 -32.61 14.80 23.93
C LYS A 643 -31.29 14.08 24.00
N ILE A 644 -31.32 12.76 23.82
CA ILE A 644 -30.14 11.90 23.64
C ILE A 644 -30.02 11.59 22.15
N ARG A 645 -28.81 11.75 21.64
CA ARG A 645 -28.52 11.60 20.21
C ARG A 645 -27.45 10.55 19.99
#